data_adf81df09e4a03803b3e3b23afa7a9be
#
_entry.id   adf81df09e4a03803b3e3b23afa7a9be
#
_cell.length_a   1.000
_cell.length_b   1.000
_cell.length_c   1.000
_cell.angle_alpha   90.00
_cell.angle_beta   90.00
_cell.angle_gamma   90.00
#
_symmetry.space_group_name_H-M   'P 1'
#
loop_
_entity.id
_entity.type
_entity.pdbx_description
1 polymer ?
#
loop_
_entity_poly.entity_id
_entity_poly.type
_entity_poly.pdbx_seq_one_letter_code
_entity_poly.pdbx_strand_id
1 'polypeptide(L)'
;MDYNFSPHSYKLVNTMNKLNLFIFVLLVSVSVFAQGIQEKHQRAQIFYSQSSDLVALEKMGIPVEHGIHKAGFFVISDFSVSEIAIARQAGYQVDILIADSKAYFISENSKKVAIRNLSCATDGGDQYPVPDNFNLGSMGGFLTYQEILDELDAMKAAYPDLITTKSNISNFLTQGQSDNSVTPSIGGNGIQWVKISDNPDTDETEEEILYSAIHHAREPMSVMQLIYYMWYLLENYDTDTEVQSIVNNTELYFVPVLNPDGYLYNEKTDPNGGGFWRKNRRNNGGGDFGVDNNRNYEYFIDGDANNGMWGGDGSSGNPDSQTYRGTAPFSEVENQAMKWFCEQHNFVMAFNNHSFGNLLLYPFGYTEETPTDENELFETIGNELVSRNGFNNMLSSGLYPAAGDSDDFMFGTVGTHDKIYAYTPEIGSAFWPASNQIIPIAQSMMYLNLTSSKMVNNFAAITDDSAQYLGGAGVNDAAFTIQRLGVKGNGTFTVSLVPVSGNISAQGPTISFNALDVLESQDSSIQYTLASGTTAGEEVVFDLVVNNGSYDTATRITKYYGDLDAVFTDEGNSVTSNFNNNGWATTSQTFVSPSTSITDSPNGNYQNGDNKTITLSDAIDLTNALGANVTYFAQWEIEAGWDYVQFEISIDNGSTWVPQCGNYTTAGSDNGFQPEGQPLYDGTQSDWVLEEINLSDYIGETIIARFQLRADNAQRRDGFYFDDLTFNILEPGVLAVNELENSFGVYPNPVKNQLNITTALTDYNVDLYTIQGQHISEIKSQNGSQKIDYSTFARGIYIMTLSSEGASISVKIIKE
;
A
#
# COMPACT_ATOMS: atom_id res chain seq x y z
N MET A 1 -62.00 -27.18 76.40
CA MET A 1 -62.40 -26.70 75.08
C MET A 1 -61.28 -27.03 74.18
N ASP A 2 -61.37 -28.13 73.45
CA ASP A 2 -60.37 -28.62 72.56
C ASP A 2 -60.58 -27.98 71.18
N TYR A 3 -59.56 -27.33 70.67
CA TYR A 3 -59.50 -26.87 69.28
C TYR A 3 -58.64 -27.84 68.49
N ASN A 4 -59.33 -28.73 67.76
CA ASN A 4 -58.69 -29.56 66.70
C ASN A 4 -58.27 -28.71 65.56
N PHE A 5 -56.94 -28.60 65.30
CA PHE A 5 -56.45 -28.08 64.07
C PHE A 5 -56.39 -29.14 62.99
N SER A 6 -57.09 -28.90 61.90
CA SER A 6 -57.21 -29.75 60.74
C SER A 6 -55.85 -30.02 60.06
N PRO A 7 -55.54 -31.26 59.60
CA PRO A 7 -54.29 -31.60 58.94
C PRO A 7 -54.06 -30.88 57.60
N HIS A 8 -55.06 -30.20 57.05
CA HIS A 8 -54.96 -29.50 55.77
C HIS A 8 -54.13 -28.20 55.84
N SER A 9 -54.05 -27.52 57.02
CA SER A 9 -53.25 -26.30 57.09
C SER A 9 -51.70 -26.52 57.05
N TYR A 10 -51.21 -27.67 57.53
CA TYR A 10 -49.80 -28.02 57.50
C TYR A 10 -49.30 -28.39 56.13
N LYS A 11 -50.14 -28.93 55.21
CA LYS A 11 -49.79 -29.26 53.86
C LYS A 11 -49.67 -28.00 52.98
N LEU A 12 -50.52 -26.97 53.21
CA LEU A 12 -50.44 -25.70 52.42
C LEU A 12 -49.24 -24.90 52.78
N VAL A 13 -48.81 -24.74 54.00
CA VAL A 13 -47.62 -23.99 54.45
C VAL A 13 -46.33 -24.67 53.93
N ASN A 14 -46.26 -26.01 53.97
CA ASN A 14 -45.10 -26.74 53.44
C ASN A 14 -45.01 -26.68 51.91
N THR A 15 -46.15 -26.58 51.21
CA THR A 15 -46.16 -26.42 49.77
C THR A 15 -45.76 -25.00 49.33
N MET A 16 -46.22 -23.96 50.05
CA MET A 16 -45.77 -22.55 49.82
C MET A 16 -44.31 -22.35 50.13
N ASN A 17 -43.79 -22.93 51.24
CA ASN A 17 -42.35 -22.83 51.53
C ASN A 17 -41.47 -23.58 50.49
N LYS A 18 -41.93 -24.73 49.96
CA LYS A 18 -41.20 -25.41 48.87
C LYS A 18 -41.32 -24.68 47.56
N LEU A 19 -42.45 -24.01 47.27
CA LEU A 19 -42.60 -23.19 46.05
C LEU A 19 -41.76 -21.94 46.12
N ASN A 20 -41.70 -21.25 47.27
CA ASN A 20 -40.84 -20.07 47.48
C ASN A 20 -39.35 -20.43 47.45
N LEU A 21 -38.95 -21.60 47.98
CA LEU A 21 -37.57 -22.10 47.88
C LEU A 21 -37.21 -22.47 46.44
N PHE A 22 -38.15 -23.04 45.68
CA PHE A 22 -37.93 -23.38 44.26
C PHE A 22 -37.85 -22.14 43.40
N ILE A 23 -38.67 -21.11 43.63
CA ILE A 23 -38.59 -19.79 42.96
C ILE A 23 -37.29 -19.06 43.35
N PHE A 24 -36.86 -19.12 44.63
CA PHE A 24 -35.60 -18.54 45.05
C PHE A 24 -34.38 -19.25 44.46
N VAL A 25 -34.39 -20.57 44.36
CA VAL A 25 -33.35 -21.37 43.68
C VAL A 25 -33.37 -21.13 42.17
N LEU A 26 -34.53 -20.94 41.53
CA LEU A 26 -34.63 -20.58 40.12
C LEU A 26 -34.15 -19.16 39.88
N LEU A 27 -34.46 -18.16 40.75
CA LEU A 27 -33.96 -16.79 40.67
C LEU A 27 -32.45 -16.69 40.94
N VAL A 28 -31.92 -17.50 41.86
CA VAL A 28 -30.47 -17.56 42.13
C VAL A 28 -29.74 -18.29 40.98
N SER A 29 -30.37 -19.33 40.39
CA SER A 29 -29.77 -19.99 39.24
C SER A 29 -29.82 -19.12 37.98
N VAL A 30 -30.82 -18.27 37.79
CA VAL A 30 -30.89 -17.29 36.71
C VAL A 30 -29.88 -16.16 36.95
N SER A 31 -29.64 -15.74 38.22
CA SER A 31 -28.61 -14.73 38.51
C SER A 31 -27.17 -15.26 38.45
N VAL A 32 -26.96 -16.58 38.57
CA VAL A 32 -25.62 -17.20 38.40
C VAL A 32 -25.34 -17.49 36.92
N PHE A 33 -26.37 -17.59 36.07
CA PHE A 33 -26.18 -17.65 34.60
C PHE A 33 -26.15 -16.29 33.90
N ALA A 34 -26.29 -15.17 34.61
CA ALA A 34 -26.12 -13.81 34.11
C ALA A 34 -24.68 -13.30 34.20
N GLN A 35 -23.69 -14.16 34.45
CA GLN A 35 -22.31 -13.86 34.15
C GLN A 35 -22.09 -14.15 32.67
N GLY A 36 -22.31 -13.12 31.85
CA GLY A 36 -21.80 -12.89 30.53
C GLY A 36 -21.47 -14.13 29.69
N ILE A 37 -22.50 -14.74 29.10
CA ILE A 37 -22.21 -15.49 27.85
C ILE A 37 -21.75 -14.38 26.87
N GLN A 38 -20.47 -14.33 26.61
CA GLN A 38 -19.92 -13.46 25.59
C GLN A 38 -20.65 -13.73 24.27
N GLU A 39 -21.17 -12.68 23.66
CA GLU A 39 -21.96 -12.84 22.44
C GLU A 39 -21.08 -13.40 21.33
N LYS A 40 -21.62 -14.38 20.60
CA LYS A 40 -20.92 -15.01 19.49
C LYS A 40 -20.83 -14.04 18.30
N HIS A 41 -19.64 -13.91 17.70
CA HIS A 41 -19.43 -13.15 16.46
C HIS A 41 -19.32 -14.11 15.26
N GLN A 42 -19.82 -13.63 14.13
CA GLN A 42 -19.85 -14.36 12.87
C GLN A 42 -19.33 -13.43 11.79
N ARG A 43 -18.41 -13.91 10.94
CA ARG A 43 -18.09 -13.17 9.74
C ARG A 43 -19.27 -13.23 8.80
N ALA A 44 -19.84 -12.07 8.49
CA ALA A 44 -21.03 -11.97 7.66
C ALA A 44 -20.88 -10.88 6.61
N GLN A 45 -21.53 -11.09 5.48
CA GLN A 45 -21.67 -10.14 4.39
C GLN A 45 -23.05 -9.51 4.49
N ILE A 46 -23.11 -8.20 4.72
CA ILE A 46 -24.34 -7.41 4.75
C ILE A 46 -24.43 -6.65 3.42
N PHE A 47 -25.49 -6.90 2.66
CA PHE A 47 -25.73 -6.24 1.38
C PHE A 47 -26.42 -4.89 1.57
N TYR A 48 -25.94 -3.86 0.88
CA TYR A 48 -26.51 -2.51 0.86
C TYR A 48 -26.42 -1.93 -0.56
N SER A 49 -27.12 -0.82 -0.83
CA SER A 49 -27.21 -0.26 -2.18
C SER A 49 -26.74 1.18 -2.29
N GLN A 50 -26.57 1.89 -1.17
CA GLN A 50 -26.13 3.28 -1.12
C GLN A 50 -25.50 3.58 0.24
N SER A 51 -24.59 4.56 0.31
CA SER A 51 -23.85 4.93 1.55
C SER A 51 -24.78 5.27 2.71
N SER A 52 -25.95 5.84 2.47
CA SER A 52 -26.95 6.09 3.51
C SER A 52 -27.48 4.82 4.20
N ASP A 53 -27.34 3.63 3.58
CA ASP A 53 -27.67 2.35 4.22
C ASP A 53 -26.63 2.03 5.31
N LEU A 54 -25.35 2.32 5.09
CA LEU A 54 -24.29 2.15 6.10
C LEU A 54 -24.54 3.07 7.30
N VAL A 55 -24.87 4.35 7.04
CA VAL A 55 -25.26 5.29 8.10
C VAL A 55 -26.49 4.79 8.88
N ALA A 56 -27.45 4.14 8.20
CA ALA A 56 -28.62 3.56 8.86
C ALA A 56 -28.26 2.34 9.72
N LEU A 57 -27.36 1.46 9.27
CA LEU A 57 -26.84 0.34 10.05
C LEU A 57 -26.12 0.84 11.32
N GLU A 58 -25.27 1.84 11.20
CA GLU A 58 -24.59 2.48 12.33
C GLU A 58 -25.58 3.05 13.36
N LYS A 59 -26.60 3.80 12.92
CA LYS A 59 -27.64 4.32 13.79
C LYS A 59 -28.43 3.23 14.52
N MET A 60 -28.43 2.01 14.00
CA MET A 60 -28.98 0.82 14.65
C MET A 60 -27.99 0.13 15.61
N GLY A 61 -26.75 0.63 15.70
CA GLY A 61 -25.70 0.11 16.57
C GLY A 61 -24.83 -0.98 15.93
N ILE A 62 -24.88 -1.14 14.62
CA ILE A 62 -24.07 -2.11 13.87
C ILE A 62 -22.84 -1.41 13.34
N PRO A 63 -21.62 -1.71 13.83
CA PRO A 63 -20.39 -1.06 13.37
C PRO A 63 -20.02 -1.56 11.97
N VAL A 64 -19.90 -0.65 11.01
CA VAL A 64 -19.60 -0.97 9.61
C VAL A 64 -18.30 -0.32 9.10
N GLU A 65 -17.53 0.30 9.98
CA GLU A 65 -16.29 1.00 9.61
C GLU A 65 -15.09 0.10 9.30
N HIS A 66 -15.11 -1.14 9.78
CA HIS A 66 -14.05 -2.09 9.57
C HIS A 66 -14.52 -3.22 8.68
N GLY A 67 -13.61 -3.75 7.89
CA GLY A 67 -13.87 -4.91 7.06
C GLY A 67 -13.66 -4.61 5.57
N ILE A 68 -14.07 -5.58 4.78
CA ILE A 68 -13.97 -5.51 3.32
C ILE A 68 -15.25 -4.84 2.79
N HIS A 69 -15.10 -3.66 2.20
CA HIS A 69 -16.20 -2.92 1.59
C HIS A 69 -16.19 -3.03 0.06
N LYS A 70 -17.37 -3.32 -0.48
CA LYS A 70 -17.66 -3.12 -1.90
C LYS A 70 -18.73 -2.05 -2.03
N ALA A 71 -18.32 -0.87 -2.45
CA ALA A 71 -19.18 0.33 -2.48
C ALA A 71 -20.49 0.09 -3.23
N GLY A 72 -21.63 0.32 -2.57
CA GLY A 72 -22.95 0.11 -3.12
C GLY A 72 -23.40 -1.35 -3.26
N PHE A 73 -22.67 -2.31 -2.67
CA PHE A 73 -23.02 -3.73 -2.73
C PHE A 73 -23.02 -4.40 -1.37
N PHE A 74 -21.91 -4.40 -0.63
CA PHE A 74 -21.85 -5.07 0.66
C PHE A 74 -20.69 -4.60 1.54
N VAL A 75 -20.80 -4.93 2.83
CA VAL A 75 -19.70 -4.92 3.79
C VAL A 75 -19.53 -6.32 4.38
N ILE A 76 -18.29 -6.80 4.51
CA ILE A 76 -17.92 -8.04 5.19
C ILE A 76 -17.16 -7.69 6.46
N SER A 77 -17.68 -8.08 7.63
CA SER A 77 -16.98 -7.91 8.90
C SER A 77 -17.41 -8.98 9.90
N ASP A 78 -16.84 -8.94 11.10
CA ASP A 78 -17.22 -9.85 12.20
C ASP A 78 -18.30 -9.17 13.07
N PHE A 79 -19.56 -9.53 12.83
CA PHE A 79 -20.72 -9.00 13.54
C PHE A 79 -21.20 -9.98 14.63
N SER A 80 -21.75 -9.45 15.70
CA SER A 80 -22.41 -10.26 16.71
C SER A 80 -23.72 -10.86 16.18
N VAL A 81 -24.18 -11.94 16.81
CA VAL A 81 -25.48 -12.56 16.44
C VAL A 81 -26.63 -11.59 16.57
N SER A 82 -26.61 -10.70 17.58
CA SER A 82 -27.63 -9.65 17.76
C SER A 82 -27.60 -8.59 16.67
N GLU A 83 -26.41 -8.10 16.27
CA GLU A 83 -26.26 -7.15 15.18
C GLU A 83 -26.78 -7.73 13.85
N ILE A 84 -26.42 -8.98 13.55
CA ILE A 84 -26.95 -9.69 12.38
C ILE A 84 -28.49 -9.82 12.44
N ALA A 85 -29.05 -10.08 13.61
CA ALA A 85 -30.50 -10.15 13.76
C ALA A 85 -31.18 -8.81 13.54
N ILE A 86 -30.58 -7.71 14.05
CA ILE A 86 -31.04 -6.33 13.83
C ILE A 86 -31.00 -5.97 12.33
N ALA A 87 -29.88 -6.24 11.64
CA ALA A 87 -29.73 -5.98 10.20
C ALA A 87 -30.83 -6.73 9.39
N ARG A 88 -31.04 -8.02 9.67
CA ARG A 88 -32.09 -8.83 9.02
C ARG A 88 -33.49 -8.30 9.31
N GLN A 89 -33.77 -7.88 10.55
CA GLN A 89 -35.07 -7.31 10.93
C GLN A 89 -35.31 -5.96 10.21
N ALA A 90 -34.28 -5.19 9.96
CA ALA A 90 -34.33 -3.95 9.18
C ALA A 90 -34.53 -4.19 7.68
N GLY A 91 -34.41 -5.44 7.22
CA GLY A 91 -34.65 -5.83 5.81
C GLY A 91 -33.37 -6.04 4.98
N TYR A 92 -32.21 -5.92 5.57
CA TYR A 92 -30.95 -6.18 4.86
C TYR A 92 -30.75 -7.67 4.60
N GLN A 93 -30.27 -8.03 3.44
CA GLN A 93 -29.79 -9.38 3.17
C GLN A 93 -28.46 -9.59 3.92
N VAL A 94 -28.31 -10.74 4.59
CA VAL A 94 -27.10 -11.07 5.34
C VAL A 94 -26.74 -12.53 5.12
N ASP A 95 -25.57 -12.75 4.53
CA ASP A 95 -25.00 -14.07 4.29
C ASP A 95 -23.89 -14.35 5.34
N ILE A 96 -23.90 -15.54 5.94
CA ILE A 96 -22.89 -15.92 6.93
C ILE A 96 -21.75 -16.64 6.22
N LEU A 97 -20.56 -16.07 6.27
CA LEU A 97 -19.35 -16.62 5.68
C LEU A 97 -18.61 -17.54 6.67
N ILE A 98 -18.48 -17.09 7.93
CA ILE A 98 -17.88 -17.87 9.02
C ILE A 98 -18.87 -17.90 10.19
N ALA A 99 -19.30 -19.09 10.57
CA ALA A 99 -20.34 -19.27 11.58
C ALA A 99 -19.87 -18.95 13.02
N ASP A 100 -18.56 -18.86 13.27
CA ASP A 100 -17.95 -18.57 14.57
C ASP A 100 -16.54 -18.05 14.34
N SER A 101 -16.37 -16.73 14.32
CA SER A 101 -15.10 -16.08 14.01
C SER A 101 -14.01 -16.42 15.02
N LYS A 102 -14.34 -16.52 16.31
CA LYS A 102 -13.39 -16.92 17.35
C LYS A 102 -12.93 -18.38 17.17
N ALA A 103 -13.89 -19.30 16.95
CA ALA A 103 -13.54 -20.71 16.72
C ALA A 103 -12.72 -20.89 15.44
N TYR A 104 -13.01 -20.09 14.41
CA TYR A 104 -12.22 -20.06 13.18
C TYR A 104 -10.79 -19.61 13.44
N PHE A 105 -10.58 -18.48 14.10
CA PHE A 105 -9.26 -17.99 14.51
C PHE A 105 -8.43 -19.06 15.25
N ILE A 106 -9.03 -19.68 16.28
CA ILE A 106 -8.35 -20.75 17.05
C ILE A 106 -7.99 -21.94 16.15
N SER A 107 -8.86 -22.28 15.19
CA SER A 107 -8.60 -23.40 14.27
C SER A 107 -7.48 -23.09 13.28
N GLU A 108 -7.40 -21.86 12.78
CA GLU A 108 -6.34 -21.43 11.85
C GLU A 108 -4.96 -21.43 12.54
N ASN A 109 -4.88 -20.99 13.80
CA ASN A 109 -3.63 -21.04 14.58
C ASN A 109 -3.08 -22.47 14.77
N SER A 110 -3.90 -23.50 14.57
CA SER A 110 -3.45 -24.89 14.63
C SER A 110 -2.85 -25.41 13.33
N LYS A 111 -3.01 -24.68 12.21
CA LYS A 111 -2.52 -25.08 10.89
C LYS A 111 -1.10 -24.59 10.64
N LYS A 112 -0.24 -25.48 10.12
CA LYS A 112 1.08 -25.08 9.60
C LYS A 112 0.92 -24.78 8.10
N VAL A 113 0.94 -23.51 7.73
CA VAL A 113 0.91 -23.08 6.33
C VAL A 113 2.28 -22.56 5.93
N ALA A 114 2.80 -23.03 4.80
CA ALA A 114 3.98 -22.42 4.19
C ALA A 114 3.53 -21.17 3.41
N ILE A 115 4.05 -20.01 3.77
CA ILE A 115 3.76 -18.75 3.09
C ILE A 115 4.64 -18.69 1.84
N ARG A 116 4.05 -18.39 0.69
CA ARG A 116 4.75 -17.96 -0.52
C ARG A 116 4.52 -16.46 -0.66
N ASN A 117 5.56 -15.69 -0.40
CA ASN A 117 5.54 -14.28 -0.79
C ASN A 117 5.79 -14.20 -2.30
N LEU A 118 4.78 -13.77 -3.04
CA LEU A 118 4.89 -13.30 -4.42
C LEU A 118 4.74 -11.78 -4.34
N SER A 119 5.82 -11.08 -4.06
CA SER A 119 5.87 -9.62 -4.07
C SER A 119 6.52 -9.16 -5.36
N CYS A 120 5.92 -8.19 -6.04
CA CYS A 120 6.49 -7.49 -7.19
C CYS A 120 7.46 -6.37 -6.78
N ALA A 121 8.08 -6.44 -5.63
CA ALA A 121 9.14 -5.50 -5.29
C ALA A 121 10.22 -5.59 -6.38
N THR A 122 10.31 -4.55 -7.20
CA THR A 122 11.22 -4.44 -8.35
C THR A 122 12.71 -4.36 -7.95
N ASP A 123 12.96 -4.17 -6.67
CA ASP A 123 14.30 -4.23 -6.08
C ASP A 123 14.39 -5.57 -5.36
N GLY A 124 15.11 -6.54 -5.90
CA GLY A 124 15.35 -7.90 -5.37
C GLY A 124 14.88 -8.16 -3.94
N GLY A 125 13.56 -8.13 -3.75
CA GLY A 125 12.79 -8.37 -2.52
C GLY A 125 13.55 -8.03 -1.24
N ASP A 126 13.64 -6.79 -0.86
CA ASP A 126 14.01 -6.41 0.50
C ASP A 126 12.90 -6.89 1.44
N GLN A 127 12.92 -8.18 1.74
CA GLN A 127 12.19 -8.71 2.87
C GLN A 127 12.84 -8.10 4.10
N TYR A 128 12.18 -7.10 4.68
CA TYR A 128 12.58 -6.55 5.96
C TYR A 128 12.76 -7.68 6.96
N PRO A 129 13.99 -7.99 7.39
CA PRO A 129 14.23 -9.16 8.23
C PRO A 129 13.47 -9.05 9.54
N VAL A 130 13.01 -10.19 10.04
CA VAL A 130 12.37 -10.23 11.35
C VAL A 130 13.39 -9.82 12.40
N PRO A 131 13.10 -8.79 13.23
CA PRO A 131 13.99 -8.39 14.31
C PRO A 131 14.28 -9.57 15.27
N ASP A 132 15.52 -9.73 15.70
CA ASP A 132 15.94 -10.85 16.54
C ASP A 132 15.18 -10.93 17.88
N ASN A 133 14.77 -9.77 18.42
CA ASN A 133 14.03 -9.67 19.67
C ASN A 133 12.51 -9.65 19.51
N PHE A 134 11.99 -9.58 18.27
CA PHE A 134 10.55 -9.64 18.05
C PHE A 134 10.02 -11.06 18.28
N ASN A 135 9.06 -11.19 19.20
CA ASN A 135 8.43 -12.46 19.52
C ASN A 135 6.91 -12.37 19.46
N LEU A 136 6.28 -13.48 19.07
CA LEU A 136 4.84 -13.61 19.16
C LEU A 136 4.41 -13.73 20.64
N GLY A 137 3.27 -13.11 20.97
CA GLY A 137 2.73 -13.09 22.33
C GLY A 137 1.94 -14.33 22.71
N SER A 138 1.55 -14.38 23.97
CA SER A 138 0.85 -15.51 24.58
C SER A 138 -0.65 -15.57 24.25
N MET A 139 -1.23 -14.45 23.74
CA MET A 139 -2.65 -14.35 23.41
C MET A 139 -2.93 -14.79 21.96
N GLY A 140 -2.69 -16.08 21.66
CA GLY A 140 -2.91 -16.63 20.33
C GLY A 140 -1.93 -16.10 19.26
N GLY A 141 -0.75 -15.70 19.69
CA GLY A 141 0.29 -15.06 18.87
C GLY A 141 0.39 -13.54 19.09
N PHE A 142 -0.64 -12.92 19.61
CA PHE A 142 -0.65 -11.49 19.96
C PHE A 142 -0.14 -11.27 21.38
N LEU A 143 0.51 -10.13 21.60
CA LEU A 143 0.99 -9.72 22.91
C LEU A 143 -0.18 -9.32 23.82
N THR A 144 -0.15 -9.75 25.08
CA THR A 144 -0.99 -9.18 26.14
C THR A 144 -0.54 -7.77 26.49
N TYR A 145 -1.37 -6.99 27.19
CA TYR A 145 -0.96 -5.64 27.61
C TYR A 145 0.30 -5.64 28.46
N GLN A 146 0.44 -6.63 29.37
CA GLN A 146 1.66 -6.74 30.17
C GLN A 146 2.88 -7.08 29.31
N GLU A 147 2.73 -8.00 28.35
CA GLU A 147 3.82 -8.32 27.42
C GLU A 147 4.23 -7.11 26.58
N ILE A 148 3.28 -6.26 26.13
CA ILE A 148 3.62 -4.99 25.45
C ILE A 148 4.45 -4.08 26.36
N LEU A 149 4.06 -3.94 27.64
CA LEU A 149 4.83 -3.14 28.59
C LEU A 149 6.23 -3.73 28.84
N ASP A 150 6.35 -5.06 28.88
CA ASP A 150 7.62 -5.77 29.04
C ASP A 150 8.52 -5.60 27.81
N GLU A 151 7.95 -5.58 26.57
CA GLU A 151 8.68 -5.27 25.33
C GLU A 151 9.29 -3.86 25.39
N LEU A 152 8.52 -2.83 25.82
CA LEU A 152 9.05 -1.47 25.97
C LEU A 152 10.19 -1.40 26.99
N ASP A 153 10.11 -2.15 28.10
CA ASP A 153 11.20 -2.24 29.06
C ASP A 153 12.42 -2.96 28.51
N ALA A 154 12.21 -4.02 27.71
CA ALA A 154 13.27 -4.78 27.04
C ALA A 154 13.99 -3.90 26.00
N MET A 155 13.27 -3.14 25.19
CA MET A 155 13.83 -2.17 24.23
C MET A 155 14.72 -1.15 24.93
N LYS A 156 14.22 -0.51 26.02
CA LYS A 156 15.03 0.46 26.81
C LYS A 156 16.25 -0.18 27.44
N ALA A 157 16.14 -1.42 27.89
CA ALA A 157 17.28 -2.14 28.48
C ALA A 157 18.35 -2.50 27.45
N ALA A 158 17.95 -2.85 26.23
CA ALA A 158 18.87 -3.24 25.16
C ALA A 158 19.48 -2.00 24.44
N TYR A 159 18.69 -0.94 24.25
CA TYR A 159 19.07 0.27 23.51
C TYR A 159 18.83 1.54 24.33
N PRO A 160 19.53 1.72 25.48
CA PRO A 160 19.27 2.82 26.42
C PRO A 160 19.48 4.21 25.82
N ASP A 161 20.29 4.32 24.78
CA ASP A 161 20.65 5.59 24.15
C ASP A 161 19.75 5.95 22.95
N LEU A 162 18.84 5.05 22.53
CA LEU A 162 17.98 5.23 21.34
C LEU A 162 16.49 5.32 21.66
N ILE A 163 16.05 4.91 22.84
CA ILE A 163 14.63 4.94 23.24
C ILE A 163 14.45 5.48 24.65
N THR A 164 13.37 6.23 24.89
CA THR A 164 13.03 6.69 26.25
C THR A 164 12.58 5.54 27.16
N THR A 165 12.61 5.76 28.47
CA THR A 165 11.82 4.94 29.40
C THR A 165 10.33 5.21 29.13
N LYS A 166 9.50 4.14 29.07
CA LYS A 166 8.05 4.30 28.95
C LYS A 166 7.50 5.22 30.06
N SER A 167 6.60 6.10 29.68
CA SER A 167 6.03 7.11 30.57
C SER A 167 4.54 7.29 30.31
N ASN A 168 3.80 7.70 31.33
CA ASN A 168 2.39 8.08 31.16
C ASN A 168 2.29 9.42 30.42
N ILE A 169 1.32 9.55 29.53
CA ILE A 169 0.92 10.86 29.00
C ILE A 169 0.32 11.64 30.18
N SER A 170 1.14 12.50 30.78
CA SER A 170 0.76 13.32 31.97
C SER A 170 0.16 12.47 33.10
N ASN A 171 -0.86 12.99 33.77
CA ASN A 171 -1.51 12.37 34.94
C ASN A 171 -2.86 11.71 34.55
N PHE A 172 -3.10 11.47 33.27
CA PHE A 172 -4.32 10.84 32.82
C PHE A 172 -4.32 9.35 33.16
N LEU A 173 -5.34 8.92 33.89
CA LEU A 173 -5.55 7.53 34.30
C LEU A 173 -6.92 7.06 33.84
N THR A 174 -7.01 5.91 33.22
CA THR A 174 -8.25 5.33 32.69
C THR A 174 -9.33 5.19 33.75
N GLN A 175 -10.59 5.34 33.33
CA GLN A 175 -11.76 5.32 34.20
C GLN A 175 -12.63 4.07 34.01
N GLY A 176 -12.02 2.98 33.53
CA GLY A 176 -12.72 1.72 33.43
C GLY A 176 -13.20 1.21 34.80
N GLN A 177 -14.27 0.45 34.81
CA GLN A 177 -14.74 -0.19 36.03
C GLN A 177 -13.67 -1.11 36.60
N SER A 178 -13.20 -0.82 37.78
CA SER A 178 -12.09 -1.55 38.43
C SER A 178 -12.33 -3.05 38.48
N ASP A 179 -11.38 -3.81 37.98
CA ASP A 179 -11.39 -5.27 37.96
C ASP A 179 -9.97 -5.83 38.17
N ASN A 180 -9.74 -6.42 39.33
CA ASN A 180 -8.45 -6.96 39.74
C ASN A 180 -8.29 -8.46 39.38
N SER A 181 -9.16 -9.00 38.54
CA SER A 181 -9.06 -10.40 38.11
C SER A 181 -8.05 -10.60 36.95
N VAL A 182 -7.49 -9.52 36.43
CA VAL A 182 -6.42 -9.48 35.40
C VAL A 182 -5.26 -8.65 35.92
N THR A 183 -4.10 -8.78 35.29
CA THR A 183 -2.88 -8.07 35.65
C THR A 183 -2.23 -7.47 34.41
N PRO A 184 -2.08 -6.12 34.33
CA PRO A 184 -2.60 -5.10 35.26
C PRO A 184 -4.13 -5.14 35.42
N SER A 185 -4.65 -4.51 36.45
CA SER A 185 -6.11 -4.43 36.68
C SER A 185 -6.76 -3.45 35.68
N ILE A 186 -8.01 -3.71 35.30
CA ILE A 186 -8.81 -2.75 34.53
C ILE A 186 -9.10 -1.53 35.43
N GLY A 187 -8.95 -0.32 34.88
CA GLY A 187 -9.18 0.95 35.55
C GLY A 187 -7.94 1.46 36.31
N GLY A 188 -7.62 2.72 36.08
CA GLY A 188 -6.46 3.40 36.70
C GLY A 188 -5.15 3.18 35.95
N ASN A 189 -5.18 2.72 34.71
CA ASN A 189 -3.99 2.58 33.86
C ASN A 189 -3.61 3.92 33.24
N GLY A 190 -2.30 4.21 33.16
CA GLY A 190 -1.77 5.34 32.40
C GLY A 190 -1.65 4.97 30.92
N ILE A 191 -1.85 5.96 30.05
CA ILE A 191 -1.58 5.80 28.63
C ILE A 191 -0.07 5.94 28.44
N GLN A 192 0.59 4.84 28.03
CA GLN A 192 2.05 4.78 27.91
C GLN A 192 2.51 5.29 26.57
N TRP A 193 3.64 6.01 26.57
CA TRP A 193 4.35 6.41 25.36
C TRP A 193 5.85 6.22 25.50
N VAL A 194 6.54 6.12 24.38
CA VAL A 194 8.00 6.17 24.26
C VAL A 194 8.39 6.98 23.03
N LYS A 195 9.62 7.50 23.01
CA LYS A 195 10.26 8.15 21.87
C LYS A 195 11.48 7.34 21.44
N ILE A 196 11.65 7.12 20.12
CA ILE A 196 12.89 6.62 19.51
C ILE A 196 13.54 7.79 18.77
N SER A 197 14.82 8.06 19.08
CA SER A 197 15.67 9.11 18.50
C SER A 197 17.12 8.83 18.94
N ASP A 198 18.11 9.43 18.32
CA ASP A 198 19.53 9.33 18.73
C ASP A 198 19.82 10.08 20.05
N ASN A 199 18.92 11.00 20.44
CA ASN A 199 18.93 11.68 21.76
C ASN A 199 17.56 11.57 22.45
N PRO A 200 17.09 10.36 22.81
CA PRO A 200 15.69 10.14 23.17
C PRO A 200 15.20 10.94 24.37
N ASP A 201 16.07 11.22 25.35
CA ASP A 201 15.72 11.95 26.58
C ASP A 201 15.82 13.49 26.43
N THR A 202 16.12 13.99 25.22
CA THR A 202 16.23 15.43 24.89
C THR A 202 15.15 15.77 23.87
N ASP A 203 14.48 16.89 24.03
CA ASP A 203 13.61 17.50 23.03
C ASP A 203 14.50 18.29 22.07
N GLU A 204 14.58 17.87 20.81
CA GLU A 204 15.43 18.44 19.79
C GLU A 204 14.62 19.34 18.84
N THR A 205 15.28 19.95 17.86
CA THR A 205 14.60 20.77 16.84
C THR A 205 14.26 19.94 15.59
N GLU A 206 14.16 18.64 15.77
CA GLU A 206 13.79 17.69 14.72
C GLU A 206 12.29 17.63 14.51
N GLU A 207 11.88 17.14 13.35
CA GLU A 207 10.46 16.97 13.07
C GLU A 207 9.91 15.75 13.82
N GLU A 208 8.71 15.88 14.36
CA GLU A 208 8.06 14.86 15.18
C GLU A 208 7.01 14.07 14.37
N ILE A 209 6.97 12.75 14.57
CA ILE A 209 5.94 11.86 14.02
C ILE A 209 5.31 11.01 15.12
N LEU A 210 3.98 10.83 15.05
CA LEU A 210 3.20 10.06 16.01
C LEU A 210 2.69 8.75 15.42
N TYR A 211 2.91 7.65 16.12
CA TYR A 211 2.31 6.35 15.85
C TYR A 211 1.46 5.91 17.04
N SER A 212 0.16 5.78 16.86
CA SER A 212 -0.75 5.26 17.88
C SER A 212 -1.40 3.95 17.45
N ALA A 213 -1.84 3.13 18.42
CA ALA A 213 -2.58 1.90 18.15
C ALA A 213 -3.60 1.60 19.27
N ILE A 214 -4.42 0.59 19.04
CA ILE A 214 -5.43 0.14 19.99
C ILE A 214 -6.37 1.27 20.45
N HIS A 215 -6.89 2.09 19.53
CA HIS A 215 -8.09 2.87 19.81
C HIS A 215 -9.24 1.93 20.14
N HIS A 216 -9.35 0.84 19.36
CA HIS A 216 -10.31 -0.21 19.60
C HIS A 216 -9.62 -1.48 20.09
N ALA A 217 -10.16 -2.02 21.17
CA ALA A 217 -9.50 -3.10 21.91
C ALA A 217 -9.47 -4.47 21.19
N ARG A 218 -10.25 -4.63 20.12
CA ARG A 218 -10.32 -5.87 19.30
C ARG A 218 -9.33 -5.90 18.12
N GLU A 219 -8.41 -4.94 18.05
CA GLU A 219 -7.54 -4.70 16.88
C GLU A 219 -6.04 -4.89 17.20
N PRO A 220 -5.63 -6.07 17.69
CA PRO A 220 -4.26 -6.26 18.18
C PRO A 220 -3.19 -6.23 17.08
N MET A 221 -3.54 -6.39 15.79
CA MET A 221 -2.56 -6.31 14.72
C MET A 221 -1.95 -4.92 14.60
N SER A 222 -2.74 -3.88 14.95
CA SER A 222 -2.29 -2.48 14.97
C SER A 222 -1.09 -2.25 15.88
N VAL A 223 -1.04 -2.87 17.05
CA VAL A 223 0.11 -2.76 17.97
C VAL A 223 1.23 -3.73 17.63
N MET A 224 0.93 -4.93 17.13
CA MET A 224 1.97 -5.92 16.78
C MET A 224 2.93 -5.38 15.73
N GLN A 225 2.41 -4.72 14.69
CA GLN A 225 3.23 -4.11 13.66
C GLN A 225 4.06 -2.92 14.20
N LEU A 226 3.55 -2.15 15.19
CA LEU A 226 4.35 -1.09 15.83
C LEU A 226 5.50 -1.67 16.66
N ILE A 227 5.28 -2.74 17.44
CA ILE A 227 6.35 -3.41 18.19
C ILE A 227 7.40 -3.98 17.24
N TYR A 228 6.98 -4.54 16.09
CA TYR A 228 7.88 -4.99 15.05
C TYR A 228 8.73 -3.84 14.50
N TYR A 229 8.10 -2.72 14.14
CA TYR A 229 8.77 -1.53 13.61
C TYR A 229 9.76 -0.92 14.62
N MET A 230 9.37 -0.82 15.87
CA MET A 230 10.24 -0.30 16.94
C MET A 230 11.50 -1.18 17.12
N TRP A 231 11.36 -2.51 17.18
CA TRP A 231 12.50 -3.42 17.23
C TRP A 231 13.37 -3.30 15.97
N TYR A 232 12.75 -3.19 14.80
CA TYR A 232 13.48 -3.04 13.54
C TYR A 232 14.37 -1.79 13.55
N LEU A 233 13.84 -0.64 13.98
CA LEU A 233 14.61 0.60 14.10
C LEU A 233 15.81 0.43 15.05
N LEU A 234 15.56 -0.13 16.23
CA LEU A 234 16.58 -0.25 17.27
C LEU A 234 17.69 -1.23 16.87
N GLU A 235 17.35 -2.38 16.27
CA GLU A 235 18.33 -3.42 15.93
C GLU A 235 19.16 -3.05 14.68
N ASN A 236 18.62 -2.27 13.76
CA ASN A 236 19.31 -1.92 12.51
C ASN A 236 20.00 -0.55 12.54
N TYR A 237 19.88 0.22 13.62
CA TYR A 237 20.46 1.57 13.71
C TYR A 237 21.95 1.65 13.37
N ASP A 238 22.76 0.69 13.83
CA ASP A 238 24.20 0.66 13.60
C ASP A 238 24.61 0.10 12.23
N THR A 239 23.71 -0.55 11.49
CA THR A 239 24.04 -1.35 10.29
C THR A 239 23.30 -0.89 9.04
N ASP A 240 22.17 -0.24 9.17
CA ASP A 240 21.34 0.25 8.08
C ASP A 240 21.36 1.79 8.04
N THR A 241 21.87 2.34 6.95
CA THR A 241 22.00 3.79 6.76
C THR A 241 20.66 4.51 6.64
N GLU A 242 19.61 3.87 6.13
CA GLU A 242 18.27 4.42 6.09
C GLU A 242 17.70 4.55 7.50
N VAL A 243 17.76 3.47 8.30
CA VAL A 243 17.33 3.48 9.71
C VAL A 243 18.11 4.51 10.52
N GLN A 244 19.43 4.56 10.35
CA GLN A 244 20.27 5.55 11.03
C GLN A 244 19.87 6.98 10.66
N SER A 245 19.58 7.24 9.38
CA SER A 245 19.14 8.55 8.90
C SER A 245 17.80 8.96 9.51
N ILE A 246 16.85 8.05 9.59
CA ILE A 246 15.54 8.29 10.22
C ILE A 246 15.73 8.65 11.69
N VAL A 247 16.41 7.80 12.47
CA VAL A 247 16.54 7.96 13.93
C VAL A 247 17.37 9.20 14.30
N ASN A 248 18.32 9.60 13.43
CA ASN A 248 19.17 10.80 13.66
C ASN A 248 18.53 12.12 13.22
N ASN A 249 17.37 12.10 12.57
CA ASN A 249 16.76 13.34 12.03
C ASN A 249 15.26 13.43 12.30
N THR A 250 14.71 12.51 13.11
CA THR A 250 13.26 12.45 13.38
C THR A 250 13.01 11.95 14.79
N GLU A 251 12.20 12.66 15.54
CA GLU A 251 11.68 12.18 16.80
C GLU A 251 10.44 11.31 16.58
N LEU A 252 10.58 10.00 16.78
CA LEU A 252 9.48 9.04 16.55
C LEU A 252 8.78 8.72 17.86
N TYR A 253 7.54 9.18 18.01
CA TYR A 253 6.71 8.97 19.20
C TYR A 253 5.74 7.82 19.00
N PHE A 254 5.69 6.91 19.97
CA PHE A 254 4.82 5.73 19.94
C PHE A 254 3.88 5.73 21.15
N VAL A 255 2.58 5.58 20.89
CA VAL A 255 1.52 5.32 21.87
C VAL A 255 0.90 3.95 21.55
N PRO A 256 1.56 2.84 21.96
CA PRO A 256 1.18 1.51 21.48
C PRO A 256 -0.22 1.08 21.88
N VAL A 257 -0.74 1.52 23.04
CA VAL A 257 -2.06 1.13 23.54
C VAL A 257 -2.80 2.34 24.10
N LEU A 258 -3.68 2.93 23.29
CA LEU A 258 -4.52 4.04 23.74
C LEU A 258 -5.64 3.59 24.67
N ASN A 259 -6.18 2.39 24.48
CA ASN A 259 -7.31 1.81 25.22
C ASN A 259 -6.91 0.57 26.02
N PRO A 260 -6.08 0.74 27.07
CA PRO A 260 -5.59 -0.40 27.86
C PRO A 260 -6.70 -1.14 28.61
N ASP A 261 -7.72 -0.45 29.08
CA ASP A 261 -8.82 -1.07 29.84
C ASP A 261 -9.67 -1.99 28.94
N GLY A 262 -9.97 -1.57 27.71
CA GLY A 262 -10.66 -2.38 26.72
C GLY A 262 -9.85 -3.61 26.33
N TYR A 263 -8.54 -3.44 26.12
CA TYR A 263 -7.63 -4.51 25.75
C TYR A 263 -7.50 -5.57 26.83
N LEU A 264 -7.28 -5.13 28.10
CA LEU A 264 -7.31 -6.01 29.28
C LEU A 264 -8.64 -6.76 29.45
N TYR A 265 -9.75 -6.17 29.04
CA TYR A 265 -11.04 -6.86 29.08
C TYR A 265 -11.09 -8.01 28.05
N ASN A 266 -10.56 -7.81 26.83
CA ASN A 266 -10.42 -8.89 25.86
C ASN A 266 -9.48 -10.01 26.37
N GLU A 267 -8.34 -9.66 26.96
CA GLU A 267 -7.45 -10.66 27.58
C GLU A 267 -8.17 -11.49 28.64
N LYS A 268 -8.96 -10.82 29.48
CA LYS A 268 -9.74 -11.50 30.54
C LYS A 268 -10.76 -12.48 29.99
N THR A 269 -11.49 -12.07 28.96
CA THR A 269 -12.61 -12.86 28.42
C THR A 269 -12.13 -13.88 27.41
N ASP A 270 -11.02 -13.59 26.72
CA ASP A 270 -10.49 -14.36 25.61
C ASP A 270 -8.95 -14.49 25.68
N PRO A 271 -8.41 -15.16 26.71
CA PRO A 271 -6.98 -15.20 26.99
C PRO A 271 -6.14 -15.91 25.91
N ASN A 272 -6.78 -16.57 24.95
CA ASN A 272 -6.12 -17.17 23.79
C ASN A 272 -6.36 -16.37 22.50
N GLY A 273 -6.82 -15.12 22.60
CA GLY A 273 -7.18 -14.24 21.49
C GLY A 273 -8.60 -14.49 20.96
N GLY A 274 -9.01 -13.66 20.00
CA GLY A 274 -10.36 -13.71 19.43
C GLY A 274 -11.42 -12.97 20.26
N GLY A 275 -11.03 -12.01 21.08
CA GLY A 275 -11.94 -11.13 21.82
C GLY A 275 -12.50 -10.01 20.94
N PHE A 276 -13.81 -9.74 21.00
CA PHE A 276 -14.48 -8.77 20.13
C PHE A 276 -14.94 -7.50 20.83
N TRP A 277 -14.49 -7.24 22.06
CA TRP A 277 -14.76 -5.98 22.74
C TRP A 277 -14.01 -4.82 22.08
N ARG A 278 -14.74 -3.78 21.64
CA ARG A 278 -14.20 -2.62 20.90
C ARG A 278 -13.84 -1.43 21.80
N LYS A 279 -14.83 -0.99 22.62
CA LYS A 279 -14.86 0.28 23.37
C LYS A 279 -13.88 0.27 24.55
N ASN A 280 -13.69 1.42 25.22
CA ASN A 280 -13.06 1.46 26.54
C ASN A 280 -13.94 0.76 27.60
N ARG A 281 -13.63 0.89 28.91
CA ARG A 281 -14.37 0.18 29.95
C ARG A 281 -15.07 1.12 30.94
N ARG A 282 -15.31 2.36 30.55
CA ARG A 282 -16.09 3.29 31.37
C ARG A 282 -17.46 2.69 31.72
N ASN A 283 -17.87 2.84 33.00
CA ASN A 283 -19.21 2.44 33.42
C ASN A 283 -20.21 3.57 33.12
N ASN A 284 -21.11 3.36 32.17
CA ASN A 284 -22.14 4.32 31.75
C ASN A 284 -23.41 4.26 32.62
N GLY A 285 -23.47 3.32 33.59
CA GLY A 285 -24.66 3.03 34.36
C GLY A 285 -25.64 2.09 33.63
N GLY A 286 -26.69 1.63 34.33
CA GLY A 286 -27.68 0.76 33.71
C GLY A 286 -27.24 -0.67 33.36
N GLY A 287 -25.97 -0.95 33.39
CA GLY A 287 -25.33 -2.17 32.89
C GLY A 287 -24.51 -1.98 31.63
N ASP A 288 -24.53 -0.78 31.07
CA ASP A 288 -23.82 -0.42 29.84
C ASP A 288 -22.39 0.02 30.13
N PHE A 289 -21.47 -0.37 29.24
CA PHE A 289 -20.05 -0.09 29.38
C PHE A 289 -19.45 0.44 28.09
N GLY A 290 -18.44 1.28 28.27
CA GLY A 290 -17.51 1.74 27.25
C GLY A 290 -18.03 2.87 26.37
N VAL A 291 -17.08 3.67 25.92
CA VAL A 291 -17.20 4.69 24.89
C VAL A 291 -16.25 4.30 23.76
N ASP A 292 -16.64 4.59 22.54
CA ASP A 292 -15.80 4.46 21.36
C ASP A 292 -14.82 5.63 21.33
N ASN A 293 -13.54 5.34 21.56
CA ASN A 293 -12.50 6.37 21.59
C ASN A 293 -12.35 7.07 20.23
N ASN A 294 -12.60 6.37 19.12
CA ASN A 294 -12.55 6.96 17.78
C ASN A 294 -13.88 7.61 17.35
N ARG A 295 -14.74 7.97 18.31
CA ARG A 295 -15.96 8.79 18.16
C ARG A 295 -16.03 9.90 19.23
N ASN A 296 -14.97 10.07 20.02
CA ASN A 296 -14.99 10.98 21.17
C ASN A 296 -14.10 12.22 20.98
N TYR A 297 -13.49 12.40 19.78
CA TYR A 297 -12.74 13.61 19.41
C TYR A 297 -13.67 14.73 18.94
N GLU A 298 -13.14 15.95 18.83
CA GLU A 298 -13.82 17.12 18.30
C GLU A 298 -12.95 17.84 17.28
N TYR A 299 -13.58 18.23 16.21
CA TYR A 299 -13.04 19.16 15.24
C TYR A 299 -14.05 20.29 15.02
N PHE A 300 -13.61 21.53 15.11
CA PHE A 300 -14.47 22.68 14.85
C PHE A 300 -14.34 23.11 13.40
N ILE A 301 -15.38 22.81 12.61
CA ILE A 301 -15.42 23.06 11.18
C ILE A 301 -15.23 24.59 10.94
N ASP A 302 -14.26 24.94 10.10
CA ASP A 302 -13.85 26.32 9.83
C ASP A 302 -13.41 27.10 11.08
N GLY A 303 -13.04 26.42 12.17
CA GLY A 303 -12.68 27.03 13.46
C GLY A 303 -13.86 27.63 14.22
N ASP A 304 -15.11 27.36 13.82
CA ASP A 304 -16.31 27.84 14.54
C ASP A 304 -16.65 26.93 15.71
N ALA A 305 -16.41 27.38 16.92
CA ALA A 305 -16.73 26.66 18.17
C ALA A 305 -18.23 26.27 18.32
N ASN A 306 -19.12 26.77 17.50
CA ASN A 306 -20.53 26.38 17.46
C ASN A 306 -20.85 25.37 16.35
N ASN A 307 -19.85 24.98 15.56
CA ASN A 307 -19.97 24.07 14.44
C ASN A 307 -18.96 22.92 14.58
N GLY A 308 -19.15 22.08 15.61
CA GLY A 308 -18.31 20.92 15.86
C GLY A 308 -18.82 19.67 15.16
N MET A 309 -17.89 18.75 14.79
CA MET A 309 -18.22 17.47 14.17
C MET A 309 -18.78 16.45 15.19
N TRP A 310 -18.39 16.55 16.46
CA TRP A 310 -18.81 15.57 17.46
C TRP A 310 -20.33 15.41 17.53
N GLY A 311 -20.80 14.18 17.44
CA GLY A 311 -22.22 13.89 17.46
C GLY A 311 -22.88 13.84 16.08
N GLY A 312 -22.11 14.00 15.02
CA GLY A 312 -22.53 13.82 13.64
C GLY A 312 -22.81 12.35 13.25
N ASP A 313 -23.01 12.13 11.97
CA ASP A 313 -23.27 10.80 11.42
C ASP A 313 -22.09 9.83 11.65
N GLY A 314 -22.37 8.53 11.65
CA GLY A 314 -21.37 7.50 12.02
C GLY A 314 -21.06 7.41 13.51
N SER A 315 -21.75 8.18 14.38
CA SER A 315 -21.61 8.13 15.83
C SER A 315 -22.95 7.94 16.52
N SER A 316 -22.98 7.24 17.66
CA SER A 316 -24.21 6.95 18.42
C SER A 316 -24.27 7.68 19.75
N GLY A 317 -25.46 8.19 20.09
CA GLY A 317 -25.76 8.69 21.44
C GLY A 317 -26.24 7.60 22.41
N ASN A 318 -26.40 6.35 21.97
CA ASN A 318 -26.85 5.22 22.77
C ASN A 318 -25.66 4.49 23.43
N PRO A 319 -25.56 4.42 24.78
CA PRO A 319 -24.45 3.74 25.46
C PRO A 319 -24.28 2.25 25.12
N ASP A 320 -25.32 1.59 24.65
CA ASP A 320 -25.32 0.17 24.26
C ASP A 320 -24.68 -0.05 22.86
N SER A 321 -24.61 1.03 22.05
CA SER A 321 -23.98 0.97 20.73
C SER A 321 -22.47 0.76 20.80
N GLN A 322 -21.91 0.05 19.78
CA GLN A 322 -20.46 -0.09 19.60
C GLN A 322 -19.78 1.26 19.26
N THR A 323 -20.51 2.18 18.59
CA THR A 323 -20.05 3.50 18.19
C THR A 323 -20.51 4.61 19.14
N TYR A 324 -20.75 4.28 20.41
CA TYR A 324 -21.17 5.25 21.42
C TYR A 324 -20.09 6.32 21.66
N ARG A 325 -20.40 7.58 21.32
CA ARG A 325 -19.49 8.72 21.32
C ARG A 325 -19.21 9.36 22.68
N GLY A 326 -19.80 8.83 23.77
CA GLY A 326 -19.70 9.45 25.10
C GLY A 326 -20.73 10.54 25.35
N THR A 327 -20.55 11.27 26.45
CA THR A 327 -21.50 12.32 26.93
C THR A 327 -21.14 13.72 26.43
N ALA A 328 -19.92 13.93 26.00
CA ALA A 328 -19.37 15.17 25.43
C ALA A 328 -18.10 14.81 24.62
N PRO A 329 -17.64 15.70 23.74
CA PRO A 329 -16.33 15.51 23.11
C PRO A 329 -15.25 15.49 24.21
N PHE A 330 -14.25 14.64 24.02
CA PHE A 330 -13.18 14.41 25.01
C PHE A 330 -13.70 14.07 26.43
N SER A 331 -14.88 13.39 26.53
CA SER A 331 -15.36 12.90 27.82
C SER A 331 -14.47 11.79 28.36
N GLU A 332 -13.75 11.10 27.49
CA GLU A 332 -12.89 9.97 27.86
C GLU A 332 -11.46 10.43 28.17
N VAL A 333 -10.89 9.81 29.18
CA VAL A 333 -9.53 10.16 29.64
C VAL A 333 -8.49 9.83 28.58
N GLU A 334 -8.68 8.76 27.85
CA GLU A 334 -7.86 8.32 26.74
C GLU A 334 -7.76 9.40 25.65
N ASN A 335 -8.90 9.98 25.27
CA ASN A 335 -8.99 11.07 24.30
C ASN A 335 -8.43 12.38 24.84
N GLN A 336 -8.61 12.67 26.15
CA GLN A 336 -8.00 13.82 26.81
C GLN A 336 -6.46 13.70 26.82
N ALA A 337 -5.95 12.48 27.04
CA ALA A 337 -4.51 12.22 27.02
C ALA A 337 -3.93 12.47 25.62
N MET A 338 -4.57 11.94 24.56
CA MET A 338 -4.12 12.15 23.19
C MET A 338 -4.21 13.64 22.80
N LYS A 339 -5.32 14.31 23.13
CA LYS A 339 -5.46 15.75 22.90
C LYS A 339 -4.33 16.53 23.56
N TRP A 340 -4.08 16.28 24.84
CA TRP A 340 -2.99 16.95 25.58
C TRP A 340 -1.64 16.66 24.93
N PHE A 341 -1.40 15.42 24.47
CA PHE A 341 -0.16 15.01 23.83
C PHE A 341 0.07 15.77 22.52
N CYS A 342 -0.94 15.87 21.65
CA CYS A 342 -0.89 16.69 20.44
C CYS A 342 -0.67 18.19 20.74
N GLU A 343 -1.20 18.68 21.86
CA GLU A 343 -1.02 20.09 22.27
C GLU A 343 0.35 20.41 22.90
N GLN A 344 1.14 19.40 23.28
CA GLN A 344 2.48 19.58 23.86
C GLN A 344 3.60 19.32 22.84
N HIS A 345 3.28 18.76 21.69
CA HIS A 345 4.22 18.37 20.65
C HIS A 345 3.90 19.05 19.32
N ASN A 346 4.87 19.07 18.41
CA ASN A 346 4.72 19.66 17.07
C ASN A 346 4.67 18.57 16.01
N PHE A 347 3.83 17.54 16.22
CA PHE A 347 3.70 16.46 15.27
C PHE A 347 3.39 16.96 13.86
N VAL A 348 4.17 16.50 12.88
CA VAL A 348 3.98 16.82 11.47
C VAL A 348 3.00 15.82 10.83
N MET A 349 3.20 14.55 11.15
CA MET A 349 2.31 13.46 10.68
C MET A 349 1.92 12.58 11.86
N ALA A 350 0.78 11.90 11.70
CA ALA A 350 0.32 10.89 12.65
C ALA A 350 -0.26 9.67 11.92
N PHE A 351 0.01 8.48 12.47
CA PHE A 351 -0.56 7.22 12.00
C PHE A 351 -1.34 6.57 13.15
N ASN A 352 -2.67 6.65 13.05
CA ASN A 352 -3.59 6.04 14.00
C ASN A 352 -3.95 4.64 13.53
N ASN A 353 -3.17 3.65 13.98
CA ASN A 353 -3.23 2.29 13.47
C ASN A 353 -4.44 1.53 13.99
N HIS A 354 -5.22 0.99 13.09
CA HIS A 354 -6.44 0.21 13.27
C HIS A 354 -6.34 -1.18 12.61
N SER A 355 -7.36 -1.98 12.70
CA SER A 355 -7.64 -3.20 11.95
C SER A 355 -9.16 -3.30 11.75
N PHE A 356 -9.63 -3.74 10.60
CA PHE A 356 -8.97 -4.31 9.43
C PHE A 356 -9.64 -3.83 8.14
N GLY A 357 -8.96 -4.01 7.00
CA GLY A 357 -9.55 -3.69 5.69
C GLY A 357 -8.51 -3.52 4.58
N ASN A 358 -7.20 -3.52 4.91
CA ASN A 358 -6.10 -3.18 4.00
C ASN A 358 -6.32 -1.81 3.33
N LEU A 359 -6.63 -0.81 4.15
CA LEU A 359 -6.90 0.56 3.72
C LEU A 359 -5.90 1.52 4.35
N LEU A 360 -5.66 2.63 3.68
CA LEU A 360 -5.05 3.83 4.26
C LEU A 360 -6.04 4.97 4.12
N LEU A 361 -6.65 5.37 5.24
CA LEU A 361 -7.69 6.39 5.27
C LEU A 361 -7.09 7.75 5.65
N TYR A 362 -7.67 8.84 5.08
CA TYR A 362 -7.26 10.22 5.37
C TYR A 362 -8.47 11.16 5.49
N PRO A 363 -8.34 12.34 6.13
CA PRO A 363 -9.43 13.29 6.38
C PRO A 363 -10.09 13.85 5.09
N PHE A 364 -11.37 14.22 5.18
CA PHE A 364 -12.21 14.21 6.38
C PHE A 364 -13.12 12.99 6.42
N GLY A 365 -13.36 12.49 7.65
CA GLY A 365 -14.27 11.39 7.94
C GLY A 365 -15.68 11.84 8.38
N TYR A 366 -15.88 13.07 8.91
CA TYR A 366 -17.12 13.46 9.59
C TYR A 366 -18.34 13.69 8.68
N THR A 367 -18.18 13.83 7.37
CA THR A 367 -19.24 14.11 6.43
C THR A 367 -19.00 13.43 5.08
N GLU A 368 -20.09 13.15 4.33
CA GLU A 368 -19.99 12.48 3.04
C GLU A 368 -19.16 13.29 2.03
N GLU A 369 -18.20 12.61 1.38
CA GLU A 369 -17.43 13.05 0.21
C GLU A 369 -16.89 14.50 0.30
N THR A 370 -16.40 14.91 1.47
CA THR A 370 -15.80 16.23 1.63
C THR A 370 -14.28 16.10 1.80
N PRO A 371 -13.51 16.22 0.70
CA PRO A 371 -12.06 16.25 0.77
C PRO A 371 -11.58 17.53 1.46
N THR A 372 -10.34 17.48 1.97
CA THR A 372 -9.64 18.67 2.48
C THR A 372 -9.18 19.57 1.34
N ASP A 373 -8.81 20.82 1.65
CA ASP A 373 -8.16 21.71 0.67
C ASP A 373 -6.78 21.17 0.20
N GLU A 374 -6.22 20.19 0.91
CA GLU A 374 -4.94 19.54 0.60
C GLU A 374 -5.12 18.08 0.16
N ASN A 375 -6.23 17.76 -0.47
CA ASN A 375 -6.58 16.40 -0.87
C ASN A 375 -5.52 15.76 -1.80
N GLU A 376 -4.99 16.53 -2.77
CA GLU A 376 -3.92 16.07 -3.66
C GLU A 376 -2.67 15.62 -2.89
N LEU A 377 -2.34 16.30 -1.79
CA LEU A 377 -1.22 15.93 -0.94
C LEU A 377 -1.49 14.59 -0.23
N PHE A 378 -2.68 14.43 0.36
CA PHE A 378 -3.08 13.17 0.99
C PHE A 378 -3.10 12.00 0.00
N GLU A 379 -3.65 12.22 -1.21
CA GLU A 379 -3.68 11.20 -2.26
C GLU A 379 -2.28 10.81 -2.71
N THR A 380 -1.43 11.79 -3.04
CA THR A 380 -0.08 11.53 -3.57
C THR A 380 0.82 10.85 -2.53
N ILE A 381 0.87 11.38 -1.31
CA ILE A 381 1.65 10.79 -0.21
C ILE A 381 1.10 9.41 0.14
N GLY A 382 -0.23 9.28 0.29
CA GLY A 382 -0.84 8.01 0.64
C GLY A 382 -0.60 6.93 -0.42
N ASN A 383 -0.68 7.27 -1.71
CA ASN A 383 -0.38 6.33 -2.80
C ASN A 383 1.06 5.85 -2.77
N GLU A 384 2.03 6.74 -2.49
CA GLU A 384 3.42 6.33 -2.30
C GLU A 384 3.56 5.38 -1.10
N LEU A 385 2.96 5.71 0.04
CA LEU A 385 3.04 4.91 1.26
C LEU A 385 2.48 3.49 1.10
N VAL A 386 1.44 3.30 0.28
CA VAL A 386 0.82 1.99 0.05
C VAL A 386 1.33 1.27 -1.20
N SER A 387 2.26 1.86 -1.94
CA SER A 387 2.75 1.32 -3.22
C SER A 387 3.30 -0.11 -3.14
N ARG A 388 3.73 -0.57 -1.94
CA ARG A 388 4.36 -1.88 -1.74
C ARG A 388 3.54 -2.87 -0.91
N ASN A 389 2.36 -2.50 -0.39
CA ASN A 389 1.55 -3.40 0.44
C ASN A 389 0.14 -3.68 -0.10
N GLY A 390 -0.23 -3.07 -1.22
CA GLY A 390 -1.53 -3.28 -1.86
C GLY A 390 -2.71 -2.71 -1.08
N PHE A 391 -2.48 -1.82 -0.12
CA PHE A 391 -3.57 -1.12 0.58
C PHE A 391 -4.23 -0.12 -0.38
N ASN A 392 -5.53 0.09 -0.20
CA ASN A 392 -6.25 1.12 -0.93
C ASN A 392 -6.20 2.44 -0.14
N ASN A 393 -5.55 3.45 -0.72
CA ASN A 393 -5.53 4.81 -0.17
C ASN A 393 -6.81 5.55 -0.55
N MET A 394 -7.57 6.03 0.44
CA MET A 394 -8.86 6.66 0.18
C MET A 394 -9.31 7.63 1.26
N LEU A 395 -10.18 8.58 0.88
CA LEU A 395 -10.87 9.47 1.79
C LEU A 395 -11.71 8.67 2.82
N SER A 396 -11.57 8.96 4.11
CA SER A 396 -12.31 8.26 5.18
C SER A 396 -13.81 8.25 4.97
N SER A 397 -14.39 9.40 4.61
CA SER A 397 -15.82 9.52 4.31
C SER A 397 -16.27 8.79 3.03
N GLY A 398 -15.34 8.35 2.19
CA GLY A 398 -15.63 7.51 1.02
C GLY A 398 -16.15 6.11 1.39
N LEU A 399 -15.88 5.62 2.61
CA LEU A 399 -16.53 4.43 3.16
C LEU A 399 -17.94 4.78 3.67
N TYR A 400 -18.01 5.69 4.62
CA TYR A 400 -19.22 6.30 5.21
C TYR A 400 -18.79 7.39 6.19
N PRO A 401 -19.64 8.36 6.56
CA PRO A 401 -19.29 9.38 7.57
C PRO A 401 -19.03 8.78 8.95
N ALA A 402 -17.97 9.23 9.62
CA ALA A 402 -17.51 8.74 10.93
C ALA A 402 -17.12 9.90 11.87
N ALA A 403 -18.07 10.73 12.25
CA ALA A 403 -17.83 11.93 13.06
C ALA A 403 -17.25 11.63 14.44
N GLY A 404 -16.20 12.35 14.83
CA GLY A 404 -15.53 12.23 16.11
C GLY A 404 -14.26 11.36 16.08
N ASP A 405 -13.67 11.16 14.90
CA ASP A 405 -12.44 10.40 14.74
C ASP A 405 -11.18 11.20 15.07
N SER A 406 -10.04 10.50 15.16
CA SER A 406 -8.75 11.08 15.52
C SER A 406 -8.14 11.91 14.41
N ASP A 407 -8.31 11.50 13.14
CA ASP A 407 -7.65 12.12 12.00
C ASP A 407 -8.22 13.51 11.72
N ASP A 408 -9.55 13.67 11.78
CA ASP A 408 -10.23 14.95 11.64
C ASP A 408 -9.82 15.92 12.75
N PHE A 409 -9.69 15.44 14.00
CA PHE A 409 -9.18 16.26 15.10
C PHE A 409 -7.74 16.72 14.85
N MET A 410 -6.85 15.79 14.48
CA MET A 410 -5.43 16.06 14.30
C MET A 410 -5.15 16.99 13.11
N PHE A 411 -5.84 16.78 12.00
CA PHE A 411 -5.68 17.62 10.82
C PHE A 411 -6.43 18.95 10.92
N GLY A 412 -7.68 18.93 11.41
CA GLY A 412 -8.59 20.06 11.31
C GLY A 412 -8.55 21.05 12.49
N THR A 413 -8.12 20.61 13.69
CA THR A 413 -8.14 21.47 14.89
C THR A 413 -6.91 22.36 14.95
N VAL A 414 -6.97 23.48 14.26
CA VAL A 414 -5.89 24.48 14.25
C VAL A 414 -6.09 25.48 15.40
N GLY A 415 -5.02 25.74 16.15
CA GLY A 415 -4.99 26.79 17.20
C GLY A 415 -4.83 26.28 18.63
N THR A 416 -5.03 24.96 18.87
CA THR A 416 -4.59 24.29 20.10
C THR A 416 -3.31 23.49 19.88
N HIS A 417 -3.12 22.99 18.67
CA HIS A 417 -1.89 22.41 18.14
C HIS A 417 -1.74 22.83 16.67
N ASP A 418 -0.58 22.60 16.07
CA ASP A 418 -0.35 22.77 14.64
C ASP A 418 -1.10 21.70 13.85
N LYS A 419 -1.29 21.91 12.53
CA LYS A 419 -1.87 20.93 11.63
C LYS A 419 -1.01 19.65 11.58
N ILE A 420 -1.64 18.49 11.81
CA ILE A 420 -1.02 17.18 11.75
C ILE A 420 -1.61 16.41 10.55
N TYR A 421 -0.78 15.98 9.61
CA TYR A 421 -1.21 15.13 8.50
C TYR A 421 -1.46 13.72 9.01
N ALA A 422 -2.71 13.44 9.39
CA ALA A 422 -3.09 12.20 10.03
C ALA A 422 -3.63 11.18 9.01
N TYR A 423 -3.27 9.91 9.22
CA TYR A 423 -3.75 8.77 8.45
C TYR A 423 -4.18 7.65 9.38
N THR A 424 -5.19 6.88 8.94
CA THR A 424 -5.60 5.63 9.61
C THR A 424 -5.30 4.44 8.72
N PRO A 425 -4.23 3.68 8.99
CA PRO A 425 -4.02 2.35 8.40
C PRO A 425 -4.97 1.32 9.02
N GLU A 426 -5.79 0.67 8.20
CA GLU A 426 -6.68 -0.45 8.56
C GLU A 426 -6.03 -1.78 8.18
N ILE A 427 -5.25 -2.36 9.10
CA ILE A 427 -4.23 -3.35 8.86
C ILE A 427 -4.78 -4.78 8.83
N GLY A 428 -4.52 -5.51 7.74
CA GLY A 428 -4.86 -6.92 7.57
C GLY A 428 -6.30 -7.17 7.15
N SER A 429 -6.69 -8.45 7.10
CA SER A 429 -7.98 -8.93 6.60
C SER A 429 -8.92 -9.45 7.68
N ALA A 430 -8.54 -9.31 8.96
CA ALA A 430 -9.34 -9.74 10.10
C ALA A 430 -8.94 -8.98 11.38
N PHE A 431 -9.87 -8.83 12.35
CA PHE A 431 -9.50 -8.35 13.69
C PHE A 431 -8.43 -9.23 14.35
N TRP A 432 -8.54 -10.54 14.16
CA TRP A 432 -7.61 -11.53 14.68
C TRP A 432 -7.13 -12.42 13.53
N PRO A 433 -6.11 -11.98 12.74
CA PRO A 433 -5.48 -12.87 11.76
C PRO A 433 -4.78 -14.04 12.46
N ALA A 434 -4.58 -15.14 11.74
CA ALA A 434 -3.87 -16.30 12.29
C ALA A 434 -2.43 -15.93 12.68
N SER A 435 -1.90 -16.59 13.72
CA SER A 435 -0.57 -16.24 14.28
C SER A 435 0.57 -16.32 13.27
N ASN A 436 0.46 -17.18 12.25
CA ASN A 436 1.42 -17.29 11.16
C ASN A 436 1.35 -16.15 10.14
N GLN A 437 0.30 -15.32 10.20
CA GLN A 437 0.16 -14.12 9.36
C GLN A 437 0.67 -12.84 10.03
N ILE A 438 0.89 -12.84 11.35
CA ILE A 438 1.31 -11.64 12.10
C ILE A 438 2.61 -11.06 11.54
N ILE A 439 3.64 -11.88 11.36
CA ILE A 439 4.95 -11.44 10.83
C ILE A 439 4.83 -10.93 9.39
N PRO A 440 4.23 -11.67 8.43
CA PRO A 440 4.03 -11.15 7.08
C PRO A 440 3.28 -9.83 7.02
N ILE A 441 2.20 -9.68 7.80
CA ILE A 441 1.44 -8.42 7.87
C ILE A 441 2.31 -7.30 8.46
N ALA A 442 3.10 -7.56 9.51
CA ALA A 442 4.01 -6.56 10.06
C ALA A 442 5.10 -6.17 9.06
N GLN A 443 5.65 -7.12 8.30
CA GLN A 443 6.61 -6.86 7.22
C GLN A 443 6.01 -6.01 6.10
N SER A 444 4.77 -6.23 5.71
CA SER A 444 4.09 -5.42 4.68
C SER A 444 3.89 -3.96 5.07
N MET A 445 3.91 -3.65 6.37
CA MET A 445 3.80 -2.27 6.89
C MET A 445 5.14 -1.53 6.92
N MET A 446 6.27 -2.22 6.74
CA MET A 446 7.59 -1.62 6.96
C MET A 446 7.91 -0.48 6.00
N TYR A 447 7.58 -0.64 4.71
CA TYR A 447 7.79 0.44 3.73
C TYR A 447 7.00 1.69 4.10
N LEU A 448 5.73 1.54 4.47
CA LEU A 448 4.87 2.65 4.92
C LEU A 448 5.49 3.36 6.14
N ASN A 449 5.89 2.59 7.16
CA ASN A 449 6.43 3.15 8.41
C ASN A 449 7.78 3.88 8.20
N LEU A 450 8.72 3.27 7.46
CA LEU A 450 10.03 3.88 7.17
C LEU A 450 9.89 5.13 6.28
N THR A 451 9.04 5.05 5.25
CA THR A 451 8.86 6.15 4.30
C THR A 451 8.13 7.33 4.94
N SER A 452 7.07 7.08 5.73
CA SER A 452 6.38 8.15 6.47
C SER A 452 7.31 8.88 7.45
N SER A 453 8.23 8.16 8.10
CA SER A 453 9.24 8.77 8.99
C SER A 453 10.24 9.68 8.26
N LYS A 454 10.46 9.47 6.97
CA LYS A 454 11.26 10.37 6.12
C LYS A 454 10.45 11.57 5.61
N MET A 455 9.15 11.37 5.34
CA MET A 455 8.28 12.39 4.74
C MET A 455 7.96 13.57 5.67
N VAL A 456 8.13 13.41 6.97
CA VAL A 456 8.03 14.54 7.90
C VAL A 456 9.16 15.56 7.72
N ASN A 457 10.25 15.18 7.06
CA ASN A 457 11.43 15.99 6.78
C ASN A 457 11.47 16.50 5.33
N ASN A 458 12.64 17.02 4.91
CA ASN A 458 12.93 17.35 3.54
C ASN A 458 13.23 16.07 2.75
N PHE A 459 12.20 15.44 2.19
CA PHE A 459 12.30 14.16 1.50
C PHE A 459 11.84 14.26 0.05
N ALA A 460 12.57 13.60 -0.85
CA ALA A 460 12.15 13.40 -2.24
C ALA A 460 12.35 11.94 -2.65
N ALA A 461 11.38 11.42 -3.35
CA ALA A 461 11.48 10.14 -4.04
C ALA A 461 12.13 10.34 -5.42
N ILE A 462 12.74 9.27 -5.92
CA ILE A 462 13.31 9.23 -7.26
C ILE A 462 12.80 8.02 -8.01
N THR A 463 12.38 8.23 -9.26
CA THR A 463 11.94 7.18 -10.18
C THR A 463 12.94 7.08 -11.33
N ASP A 464 13.32 5.87 -11.69
CA ASP A 464 14.18 5.60 -12.84
C ASP A 464 13.35 5.56 -14.13
N ASP A 465 13.63 6.48 -15.04
CA ASP A 465 12.93 6.63 -16.32
C ASP A 465 13.77 6.11 -17.50
N SER A 466 14.92 5.51 -17.23
CA SER A 466 15.80 4.99 -18.26
C SER A 466 15.44 3.53 -18.62
N ALA A 467 15.66 3.15 -19.89
CA ALA A 467 15.40 1.79 -20.36
C ALA A 467 16.15 0.73 -19.54
N GLN A 468 15.55 -0.43 -19.34
CA GLN A 468 16.15 -1.53 -18.60
C GLN A 468 17.38 -2.11 -19.30
N TYR A 469 17.37 -2.14 -20.63
CA TYR A 469 18.48 -2.61 -21.45
C TYR A 469 19.21 -1.46 -22.10
N LEU A 470 20.53 -1.48 -22.00
CA LEU A 470 21.42 -0.43 -22.48
C LEU A 470 22.01 -0.81 -23.82
N GLY A 471 21.57 -0.17 -24.89
CA GLY A 471 22.15 -0.33 -26.22
C GLY A 471 23.48 0.40 -26.34
N GLY A 472 24.51 -0.30 -26.81
CA GLY A 472 25.79 0.28 -27.17
C GLY A 472 26.76 0.54 -26.01
N ALA A 473 28.06 0.27 -26.26
CA ALA A 473 29.15 0.65 -25.36
C ALA A 473 29.36 2.16 -25.41
N GLY A 474 29.72 2.80 -24.30
CA GLY A 474 30.07 4.21 -24.23
C GLY A 474 29.22 5.00 -23.24
N VAL A 475 28.82 6.21 -23.65
CA VAL A 475 28.04 7.11 -22.78
C VAL A 475 26.57 6.75 -22.82
N ASN A 476 25.99 6.51 -21.63
CA ASN A 476 24.57 6.26 -21.39
C ASN A 476 24.02 7.36 -20.47
N ASP A 477 22.72 7.54 -20.47
CA ASP A 477 22.00 8.48 -19.61
C ASP A 477 21.17 7.70 -18.58
N ALA A 478 21.40 7.93 -17.29
CA ALA A 478 20.47 7.55 -16.23
C ALA A 478 19.41 8.66 -16.13
N ALA A 479 18.34 8.52 -16.89
CA ALA A 479 17.19 9.43 -16.81
C ALA A 479 16.37 9.10 -15.58
N PHE A 480 15.88 10.13 -14.89
CA PHE A 480 15.08 9.98 -13.68
C PHE A 480 14.16 11.17 -13.45
N THR A 481 13.07 10.94 -12.73
CA THR A 481 12.20 11.96 -12.15
C THR A 481 12.45 12.03 -10.65
N ILE A 482 12.68 13.23 -10.11
CA ILE A 482 12.68 13.50 -8.68
C ILE A 482 11.37 14.19 -8.31
N GLN A 483 10.68 13.69 -7.25
CA GLN A 483 9.46 14.29 -6.72
C GLN A 483 9.63 14.60 -5.24
N ARG A 484 9.35 15.85 -4.83
CA ARG A 484 9.33 16.20 -3.41
C ARG A 484 8.05 15.68 -2.75
N LEU A 485 8.20 14.77 -1.79
CA LEU A 485 7.11 14.21 -0.97
C LEU A 485 7.19 14.65 0.51
N GLY A 486 8.35 15.17 0.92
CA GLY A 486 8.55 15.67 2.28
C GLY A 486 7.79 16.97 2.52
N VAL A 487 6.97 17.00 3.58
CA VAL A 487 6.06 18.11 3.91
C VAL A 487 6.78 19.29 4.62
N LYS A 488 7.97 19.05 5.15
CA LYS A 488 8.84 20.07 5.75
C LYS A 488 10.14 20.28 4.96
N GLY A 489 10.95 21.22 5.42
CA GLY A 489 12.23 21.53 4.78
C GLY A 489 12.10 22.53 3.65
N ASN A 490 13.20 22.75 2.92
CA ASN A 490 13.36 23.83 1.94
C ASN A 490 13.25 23.38 0.47
N GLY A 491 13.00 22.11 0.20
CA GLY A 491 12.90 21.54 -1.15
C GLY A 491 14.22 21.55 -1.94
N THR A 492 15.35 21.64 -1.25
CA THR A 492 16.67 21.62 -1.92
C THR A 492 17.27 20.22 -1.83
N PHE A 493 17.64 19.68 -2.99
CA PHE A 493 18.21 18.34 -3.12
C PHE A 493 19.39 18.33 -4.07
N THR A 494 20.26 17.35 -3.90
CA THR A 494 21.23 16.99 -4.95
C THR A 494 21.10 15.52 -5.28
N VAL A 495 21.25 15.17 -6.55
CA VAL A 495 21.22 13.78 -7.03
C VAL A 495 22.58 13.44 -7.64
N SER A 496 23.15 12.33 -7.20
CA SER A 496 24.39 11.78 -7.74
C SER A 496 24.22 10.32 -8.14
N LEU A 497 24.97 9.89 -9.14
CA LEU A 497 25.08 8.49 -9.52
C LEU A 497 26.32 7.88 -8.88
N VAL A 498 26.15 6.81 -8.13
CA VAL A 498 27.24 6.07 -7.47
C VAL A 498 27.35 4.67 -8.10
N PRO A 499 28.44 4.38 -8.86
CA PRO A 499 28.64 3.06 -9.45
C PRO A 499 28.75 1.98 -8.39
N VAL A 500 28.06 0.85 -8.62
CA VAL A 500 28.13 -0.36 -7.79
C VAL A 500 28.84 -1.48 -8.55
N SER A 501 28.48 -1.70 -9.82
CA SER A 501 29.19 -2.64 -10.69
C SER A 501 30.48 -2.06 -11.25
N GLY A 502 31.47 -2.91 -11.47
CA GLY A 502 32.81 -2.50 -11.94
C GLY A 502 32.89 -2.12 -13.42
N ASN A 503 31.79 -2.26 -14.17
CA ASN A 503 31.71 -1.96 -15.60
C ASN A 503 31.29 -0.50 -15.90
N ILE A 504 31.07 0.34 -14.89
CA ILE A 504 30.91 1.79 -15.06
C ILE A 504 32.29 2.43 -14.87
N SER A 505 32.83 3.02 -15.92
CA SER A 505 34.18 3.61 -15.94
C SER A 505 34.24 5.09 -15.61
N ALA A 506 33.11 5.81 -15.76
CA ALA A 506 32.97 7.23 -15.40
C ALA A 506 31.49 7.58 -15.19
N GLN A 507 31.23 8.56 -14.32
CA GLN A 507 29.91 9.15 -14.10
C GLN A 507 29.99 10.69 -14.27
N GLY A 508 28.82 11.27 -14.58
CA GLY A 508 28.61 12.71 -14.70
C GLY A 508 28.60 13.43 -13.35
N PRO A 509 28.48 14.75 -13.36
CA PRO A 509 28.44 15.57 -12.16
C PRO A 509 27.12 15.39 -11.43
N THR A 510 27.13 15.63 -10.11
CA THR A 510 25.94 15.79 -9.27
C THR A 510 25.03 16.89 -9.80
N ILE A 511 23.73 16.68 -9.80
CA ILE A 511 22.69 17.62 -10.21
C ILE A 511 22.03 18.23 -8.97
N SER A 512 21.74 19.52 -9.01
CA SER A 512 21.09 20.23 -7.90
C SER A 512 19.68 20.68 -8.28
N PHE A 513 18.75 20.45 -7.37
CA PHE A 513 17.37 20.91 -7.42
C PHE A 513 17.18 21.90 -6.27
N ASN A 514 16.67 23.09 -6.57
CA ASN A 514 16.55 24.14 -5.57
C ASN A 514 15.10 24.56 -5.38
N ALA A 515 14.64 24.52 -4.16
CA ALA A 515 13.33 24.99 -3.73
C ALA A 515 12.18 24.36 -4.54
N LEU A 516 12.20 23.03 -4.69
CA LEU A 516 11.04 22.31 -5.18
C LEU A 516 9.86 22.54 -4.22
N ASP A 517 8.70 22.89 -4.74
CA ASP A 517 7.47 22.91 -3.95
C ASP A 517 7.05 21.49 -3.54
N VAL A 518 6.26 21.36 -2.48
CA VAL A 518 5.73 20.05 -2.09
C VAL A 518 4.90 19.48 -3.25
N LEU A 519 5.08 18.21 -3.58
CA LEU A 519 4.55 17.47 -4.74
C LEU A 519 5.16 17.85 -6.10
N GLU A 520 6.00 18.87 -6.20
CA GLU A 520 6.66 19.22 -7.46
C GLU A 520 7.58 18.09 -7.91
N SER A 521 7.47 17.74 -9.20
CA SER A 521 8.32 16.78 -9.90
C SER A 521 9.20 17.46 -10.94
N GLN A 522 10.44 17.02 -11.10
CA GLN A 522 11.34 17.47 -12.17
C GLN A 522 12.09 16.28 -12.79
N ASP A 523 12.10 16.24 -14.12
CA ASP A 523 12.87 15.26 -14.90
C ASP A 523 14.33 15.71 -15.04
N SER A 524 15.26 14.76 -15.00
CA SER A 524 16.67 15.01 -15.22
C SER A 524 17.39 13.74 -15.68
N SER A 525 18.71 13.84 -15.89
CA SER A 525 19.55 12.68 -16.19
C SER A 525 21.00 12.90 -15.78
N ILE A 526 21.69 11.82 -15.41
CA ILE A 526 23.14 11.80 -15.15
C ILE A 526 23.80 10.87 -16.16
N GLN A 527 24.75 11.41 -16.91
CA GLN A 527 25.53 10.60 -17.85
C GLN A 527 26.48 9.66 -17.12
N TYR A 528 26.65 8.46 -17.64
CA TYR A 528 27.70 7.55 -17.20
C TYR A 528 28.29 6.80 -18.39
N THR A 529 29.50 6.29 -18.23
CA THR A 529 30.26 5.64 -19.32
C THR A 529 30.54 4.20 -18.94
N LEU A 530 30.15 3.27 -19.79
CA LEU A 530 30.48 1.85 -19.62
C LEU A 530 31.93 1.59 -20.02
N ALA A 531 32.57 0.64 -19.38
CA ALA A 531 33.88 0.14 -19.72
C ALA A 531 33.83 -0.56 -21.10
N SER A 532 34.88 -0.38 -21.90
CA SER A 532 34.95 -0.97 -23.23
C SER A 532 34.98 -2.51 -23.30
N GLY A 533 35.07 -3.16 -22.16
CA GLY A 533 35.05 -4.62 -22.03
C GLY A 533 33.74 -5.21 -21.55
N THR A 534 32.70 -4.41 -21.36
CA THR A 534 31.36 -4.87 -20.93
C THR A 534 30.77 -5.73 -22.02
N THR A 535 30.26 -6.92 -21.68
CA THR A 535 29.70 -7.89 -22.62
C THR A 535 28.19 -7.98 -22.50
N ALA A 536 27.50 -8.34 -23.59
CA ALA A 536 26.03 -8.47 -23.59
C ALA A 536 25.55 -9.40 -22.47
N GLY A 537 24.51 -8.99 -21.77
CA GLY A 537 23.93 -9.68 -20.61
C GLY A 537 24.58 -9.32 -19.27
N GLU A 538 25.68 -8.54 -19.23
CA GLU A 538 26.22 -8.06 -17.96
C GLU A 538 25.30 -7.06 -17.29
N GLU A 539 25.12 -7.21 -15.99
CA GLU A 539 24.43 -6.23 -15.14
C GLU A 539 25.26 -4.95 -14.99
N VAL A 540 24.58 -3.83 -15.12
CA VAL A 540 25.10 -2.49 -14.87
C VAL A 540 24.35 -1.91 -13.69
N VAL A 541 25.01 -1.89 -12.53
CA VAL A 541 24.36 -1.53 -11.26
C VAL A 541 24.94 -0.22 -10.72
N PHE A 542 24.07 0.70 -10.38
CA PHE A 542 24.41 1.96 -9.74
C PHE A 542 23.32 2.39 -8.76
N ASP A 543 23.68 3.27 -7.84
CA ASP A 543 22.73 3.93 -6.96
C ASP A 543 22.51 5.36 -7.46
N LEU A 544 21.22 5.77 -7.58
CA LEU A 544 20.84 7.18 -7.61
C LEU A 544 20.69 7.64 -6.16
N VAL A 545 21.58 8.51 -5.74
CA VAL A 545 21.65 8.98 -4.35
C VAL A 545 21.10 10.40 -4.27
N VAL A 546 20.02 10.56 -3.53
CA VAL A 546 19.41 11.86 -3.20
C VAL A 546 19.96 12.33 -1.86
N ASN A 547 20.63 13.48 -1.82
CA ASN A 547 21.01 14.17 -0.60
C ASN A 547 20.07 15.34 -0.35
N ASN A 548 19.48 15.41 0.84
CA ASN A 548 18.54 16.46 1.25
C ASN A 548 19.17 17.57 2.11
N GLY A 549 20.49 17.55 2.23
CA GLY A 549 21.27 18.49 3.07
C GLY A 549 21.61 17.94 4.46
N SER A 550 20.89 16.92 4.95
CA SER A 550 21.13 16.26 6.24
C SER A 550 21.65 14.83 6.06
N TYR A 551 21.04 14.06 5.13
CA TYR A 551 21.38 12.65 4.90
C TYR A 551 21.17 12.26 3.43
N ASP A 552 21.65 11.09 3.07
CA ASP A 552 21.50 10.48 1.76
C ASP A 552 20.41 9.40 1.78
N THR A 553 19.59 9.35 0.72
CA THR A 553 18.75 8.21 0.39
C THR A 553 19.18 7.64 -0.96
N ALA A 554 19.33 6.32 -1.05
CA ALA A 554 19.81 5.65 -2.25
C ALA A 554 18.73 4.74 -2.85
N THR A 555 18.52 4.88 -4.15
CA THR A 555 17.69 3.95 -4.94
C THR A 555 18.61 3.13 -5.83
N ARG A 556 18.65 1.80 -5.63
CA ARG A 556 19.44 0.85 -6.41
C ARG A 556 18.79 0.64 -7.77
N ILE A 557 19.58 0.89 -8.85
CA ILE A 557 19.16 0.69 -10.23
C ILE A 557 20.00 -0.43 -10.85
N THR A 558 19.32 -1.41 -11.45
CA THR A 558 19.96 -2.49 -12.21
C THR A 558 19.51 -2.44 -13.65
N LYS A 559 20.48 -2.31 -14.56
CA LYS A 559 20.32 -2.35 -16.01
C LYS A 559 21.08 -3.53 -16.59
N TYR A 560 20.77 -3.91 -17.80
CA TYR A 560 21.48 -4.97 -18.53
C TYR A 560 22.10 -4.40 -19.79
N TYR A 561 23.35 -4.76 -20.05
CA TYR A 561 24.04 -4.29 -21.26
C TYR A 561 23.71 -5.15 -22.46
N GLY A 562 23.32 -4.52 -23.56
CA GLY A 562 23.12 -5.11 -24.88
C GLY A 562 21.84 -4.62 -25.57
N ASP A 563 21.85 -4.67 -26.88
CA ASP A 563 20.71 -4.31 -27.72
C ASP A 563 19.72 -5.47 -27.80
N LEU A 564 18.45 -5.16 -27.60
CA LEU A 564 17.35 -6.11 -27.72
C LEU A 564 16.87 -6.21 -29.17
N ASP A 565 16.70 -7.42 -29.67
CA ASP A 565 16.07 -7.72 -30.94
C ASP A 565 14.60 -8.16 -30.76
N ALA A 566 13.68 -7.52 -31.50
CA ALA A 566 12.28 -7.90 -31.49
C ALA A 566 12.07 -9.25 -32.20
N VAL A 567 11.64 -10.26 -31.46
CA VAL A 567 11.37 -11.61 -32.00
C VAL A 567 9.88 -11.84 -32.27
N PHE A 568 9.02 -11.02 -31.71
CA PHE A 568 7.58 -11.02 -31.94
C PHE A 568 7.04 -9.59 -31.82
N THR A 569 6.14 -9.20 -32.73
CA THR A 569 5.41 -7.91 -32.67
C THR A 569 3.97 -8.11 -33.11
N ASP A 570 3.02 -7.44 -32.42
CA ASP A 570 1.61 -7.37 -32.81
C ASP A 570 1.10 -5.93 -32.58
N GLU A 571 0.64 -5.29 -33.66
CA GLU A 571 0.17 -3.89 -33.67
C GLU A 571 -1.35 -3.77 -33.33
N GLY A 572 -1.93 -4.70 -32.60
CA GLY A 572 -3.33 -4.65 -32.18
C GLY A 572 -4.38 -4.79 -33.29
N ASN A 573 -3.97 -5.28 -34.46
CA ASN A 573 -4.83 -5.30 -35.66
C ASN A 573 -5.67 -6.59 -35.79
N SER A 574 -5.42 -7.64 -35.01
CA SER A 574 -6.12 -8.93 -35.11
C SER A 574 -6.03 -9.73 -33.83
N VAL A 575 -7.15 -10.28 -33.38
CA VAL A 575 -7.21 -11.22 -32.23
C VAL A 575 -7.11 -12.69 -32.64
N THR A 576 -6.85 -12.99 -33.91
CA THR A 576 -6.85 -14.36 -34.43
C THR A 576 -5.59 -14.73 -35.22
N SER A 577 -4.79 -13.74 -35.64
CA SER A 577 -3.57 -14.00 -36.40
C SER A 577 -2.45 -14.58 -35.52
N ASN A 578 -2.27 -14.01 -34.34
CA ASN A 578 -1.18 -14.33 -33.42
C ASN A 578 -1.69 -14.91 -32.10
N PHE A 579 -3.02 -15.06 -31.93
CA PHE A 579 -3.61 -15.42 -30.66
C PHE A 579 -4.65 -16.54 -30.73
N ASN A 580 -4.69 -17.34 -29.66
CA ASN A 580 -5.84 -18.14 -29.27
C ASN A 580 -6.72 -17.29 -28.34
N ASN A 581 -7.91 -16.92 -28.82
CA ASN A 581 -8.73 -15.91 -28.20
C ASN A 581 -10.02 -16.46 -27.58
N ASN A 582 -10.34 -16.02 -26.38
CA ASN A 582 -11.60 -16.27 -25.70
C ASN A 582 -12.17 -14.96 -25.13
N GLY A 583 -12.90 -14.21 -25.95
CA GLY A 583 -13.71 -13.06 -25.54
C GLY A 583 -13.08 -11.68 -25.73
N TRP A 584 -11.85 -11.57 -26.21
CA TRP A 584 -11.22 -10.31 -26.60
C TRP A 584 -11.54 -9.97 -28.07
N ALA A 585 -11.45 -8.69 -28.43
CA ALA A 585 -11.63 -8.23 -29.79
C ALA A 585 -10.83 -6.95 -30.08
N THR A 586 -10.70 -6.62 -31.37
CA THR A 586 -10.14 -5.34 -31.79
C THR A 586 -11.16 -4.22 -31.62
N THR A 587 -10.68 -3.02 -31.29
CA THR A 587 -11.48 -1.78 -31.26
C THR A 587 -10.75 -0.66 -31.98
N SER A 588 -11.52 0.26 -32.57
CA SER A 588 -11.03 1.50 -33.18
C SER A 588 -11.39 2.74 -32.33
N GLN A 589 -11.84 2.55 -31.09
CA GLN A 589 -12.21 3.65 -30.20
C GLN A 589 -10.98 4.39 -29.68
N THR A 590 -9.94 3.63 -29.35
CA THR A 590 -8.65 4.12 -28.85
C THR A 590 -7.53 3.18 -29.33
N PHE A 591 -6.38 3.72 -29.67
CA PHE A 591 -5.21 2.96 -30.13
C PHE A 591 -3.94 3.84 -30.09
N VAL A 592 -2.78 3.23 -30.04
CA VAL A 592 -1.47 3.87 -30.19
C VAL A 592 -1.02 3.79 -31.62
N SER A 593 -0.89 2.58 -32.18
CA SER A 593 -0.65 2.42 -33.59
C SER A 593 -1.98 2.31 -34.37
N PRO A 594 -2.13 2.99 -35.54
CA PRO A 594 -3.34 2.92 -36.32
C PRO A 594 -3.51 1.52 -36.96
N SER A 595 -4.73 0.97 -37.00
CA SER A 595 -6.06 1.59 -36.77
C SER A 595 -6.86 1.02 -35.61
N THR A 596 -6.35 0.05 -34.86
CA THR A 596 -7.08 -0.62 -33.78
C THR A 596 -6.13 -1.03 -32.65
N SER A 597 -6.66 -1.16 -31.46
CA SER A 597 -6.05 -1.87 -30.33
C SER A 597 -6.86 -3.12 -29.96
N ILE A 598 -6.39 -3.93 -29.02
CA ILE A 598 -7.08 -5.12 -28.53
C ILE A 598 -7.65 -4.84 -27.13
N THR A 599 -8.93 -5.26 -26.90
CA THR A 599 -9.62 -5.07 -25.61
C THR A 599 -10.45 -6.30 -25.24
N ASP A 600 -10.64 -6.52 -23.94
CA ASP A 600 -11.58 -7.51 -23.40
C ASP A 600 -13.05 -7.10 -23.51
N SER A 601 -13.34 -5.81 -23.77
CA SER A 601 -14.67 -5.21 -23.69
C SER A 601 -15.06 -4.36 -24.92
N PRO A 602 -15.02 -4.93 -26.13
CA PRO A 602 -15.17 -4.18 -27.40
C PRO A 602 -16.55 -3.53 -27.60
N ASN A 603 -17.53 -3.87 -26.81
CA ASN A 603 -18.92 -3.38 -26.92
C ASN A 603 -19.35 -2.54 -25.71
N GLY A 604 -18.44 -1.89 -25.03
CA GLY A 604 -18.62 -1.22 -23.76
C GLY A 604 -18.16 -2.09 -22.60
N ASN A 605 -18.64 -1.87 -21.38
CA ASN A 605 -18.12 -2.51 -20.17
C ASN A 605 -18.11 -4.05 -20.25
N TYR A 606 -17.07 -4.68 -19.69
CA TYR A 606 -17.02 -6.13 -19.48
C TYR A 606 -18.24 -6.61 -18.67
N GLN A 607 -18.51 -7.90 -18.63
CA GLN A 607 -19.68 -8.45 -17.94
C GLN A 607 -19.32 -9.06 -16.58
N ASN A 608 -20.28 -9.03 -15.66
CA ASN A 608 -20.15 -9.70 -14.37
C ASN A 608 -19.85 -11.19 -14.57
N GLY A 609 -18.87 -11.69 -13.85
CA GLY A 609 -18.43 -13.08 -13.91
C GLY A 609 -17.58 -13.42 -15.15
N ASP A 610 -17.14 -12.41 -15.91
CA ASP A 610 -16.26 -12.63 -17.06
C ASP A 610 -14.94 -13.29 -16.63
N ASN A 611 -14.52 -14.24 -17.43
CA ASN A 611 -13.21 -14.88 -17.39
C ASN A 611 -12.73 -15.03 -18.83
N LYS A 612 -12.04 -14.01 -19.31
CA LYS A 612 -11.63 -13.90 -20.71
C LYS A 612 -10.12 -13.99 -20.82
N THR A 613 -9.65 -14.70 -21.85
CA THR A 613 -8.22 -14.84 -22.10
C THR A 613 -7.90 -14.55 -23.56
N ILE A 614 -6.71 -13.97 -23.78
CA ILE A 614 -6.08 -13.90 -25.08
C ILE A 614 -4.64 -14.40 -24.93
N THR A 615 -4.30 -15.49 -25.61
CA THR A 615 -3.06 -16.25 -25.43
C THR A 615 -2.29 -16.30 -26.74
N LEU A 616 -0.98 -16.09 -26.71
CA LEU A 616 -0.13 -16.25 -27.90
C LEU A 616 -0.34 -17.64 -28.52
N SER A 617 -0.47 -17.69 -29.85
CA SER A 617 -0.61 -18.96 -30.60
C SER A 617 0.70 -19.73 -30.68
N ASP A 618 1.79 -19.01 -30.82
CA ASP A 618 3.15 -19.55 -30.93
C ASP A 618 3.96 -19.21 -29.69
N ALA A 619 4.84 -20.11 -29.31
CA ALA A 619 5.72 -19.91 -28.16
C ALA A 619 6.91 -19.02 -28.50
N ILE A 620 7.39 -18.26 -27.56
CA ILE A 620 8.62 -17.44 -27.64
C ILE A 620 9.79 -18.28 -27.11
N ASP A 621 10.83 -18.41 -27.89
CA ASP A 621 12.03 -19.21 -27.56
C ASP A 621 13.08 -18.32 -26.87
N LEU A 622 13.30 -18.53 -25.56
CA LEU A 622 14.33 -17.85 -24.76
C LEU A 622 15.50 -18.78 -24.40
N THR A 623 15.61 -19.97 -25.04
CA THR A 623 16.59 -21.02 -24.66
C THR A 623 18.04 -20.58 -24.77
N ASN A 624 18.34 -19.65 -25.66
CA ASN A 624 19.70 -19.11 -25.85
C ASN A 624 19.81 -17.62 -25.53
N ALA A 625 18.75 -16.97 -25.08
CA ALA A 625 18.77 -15.54 -24.76
C ALA A 625 19.69 -15.26 -23.56
N LEU A 626 20.31 -14.08 -23.54
CA LEU A 626 21.06 -13.53 -22.41
C LEU A 626 20.18 -12.59 -21.56
N GLY A 627 19.09 -12.12 -22.11
CA GLY A 627 18.08 -11.28 -21.49
C GLY A 627 16.82 -11.25 -22.34
N ALA A 628 15.71 -10.89 -21.77
CA ALA A 628 14.45 -10.72 -22.47
C ALA A 628 13.51 -9.77 -21.73
N ASN A 629 12.69 -9.03 -22.47
CA ASN A 629 11.54 -8.31 -21.94
C ASN A 629 10.34 -8.44 -22.89
N VAL A 630 9.19 -8.05 -22.37
CA VAL A 630 8.01 -7.78 -23.17
C VAL A 630 7.57 -6.34 -22.92
N THR A 631 7.24 -5.63 -23.99
CA THR A 631 6.69 -4.27 -23.92
C THR A 631 5.35 -4.21 -24.65
N TYR A 632 4.44 -3.38 -24.15
CA TYR A 632 3.17 -3.05 -24.79
C TYR A 632 2.63 -1.74 -24.25
N PHE A 633 1.85 -1.03 -25.02
CA PHE A 633 1.05 0.05 -24.51
C PHE A 633 -0.22 -0.49 -23.87
N ALA A 634 -0.60 0.09 -22.73
CA ALA A 634 -1.82 -0.28 -22.01
C ALA A 634 -2.58 0.95 -21.52
N GLN A 635 -3.90 0.83 -21.43
CA GLN A 635 -4.79 1.70 -20.68
C GLN A 635 -5.95 0.88 -20.14
N TRP A 636 -6.56 1.28 -19.01
CA TRP A 636 -7.65 0.51 -18.42
C TRP A 636 -8.56 1.33 -17.52
N GLU A 637 -9.78 0.84 -17.37
CA GLU A 637 -10.72 1.17 -16.31
C GLU A 637 -11.32 -0.15 -15.80
N ILE A 638 -10.88 -0.60 -14.64
CA ILE A 638 -11.23 -1.87 -14.00
C ILE A 638 -11.66 -1.58 -12.57
N GLU A 639 -12.60 -2.34 -12.01
CA GLU A 639 -13.05 -2.13 -10.63
C GLU A 639 -11.91 -2.38 -9.63
N ALA A 640 -11.42 -1.28 -9.02
CA ALA A 640 -10.30 -1.33 -8.06
C ALA A 640 -10.56 -2.28 -6.90
N GLY A 641 -9.55 -3.08 -6.55
CA GLY A 641 -9.59 -4.03 -5.46
C GLY A 641 -10.49 -5.26 -5.69
N TRP A 642 -11.13 -5.43 -6.87
CA TRP A 642 -12.05 -6.54 -7.16
C TRP A 642 -11.77 -7.22 -8.48
N ASP A 643 -12.13 -6.58 -9.59
CA ASP A 643 -11.86 -7.12 -10.92
C ASP A 643 -10.41 -6.86 -11.29
N TYR A 644 -9.85 -7.66 -12.20
CA TYR A 644 -8.45 -7.51 -12.56
C TYR A 644 -8.11 -8.10 -13.92
N VAL A 645 -7.01 -7.60 -14.49
CA VAL A 645 -6.31 -8.25 -15.58
C VAL A 645 -4.91 -8.67 -15.12
N GLN A 646 -4.47 -9.86 -15.52
CA GLN A 646 -3.09 -10.32 -15.33
C GLN A 646 -2.43 -10.57 -16.69
N PHE A 647 -1.16 -10.19 -16.79
CA PHE A 647 -0.26 -10.69 -17.81
C PHE A 647 0.50 -11.89 -17.24
N GLU A 648 0.41 -13.04 -17.89
CA GLU A 648 0.88 -14.29 -17.33
C GLU A 648 1.76 -15.07 -18.32
N ILE A 649 2.77 -15.76 -17.78
CA ILE A 649 3.71 -16.60 -18.51
C ILE A 649 3.52 -18.08 -18.12
N SER A 650 3.65 -18.97 -19.09
CA SER A 650 3.68 -20.42 -18.92
C SER A 650 4.92 -21.02 -19.58
N ILE A 651 5.62 -21.91 -18.86
CA ILE A 651 6.74 -22.72 -19.39
C ILE A 651 6.34 -24.18 -19.67
N ASP A 652 5.11 -24.54 -19.38
CA ASP A 652 4.59 -25.92 -19.52
C ASP A 652 3.42 -26.03 -20.53
N ASN A 653 3.49 -25.19 -21.57
CA ASN A 653 2.52 -25.14 -22.67
C ASN A 653 1.08 -24.86 -22.20
N GLY A 654 0.91 -23.94 -21.26
CA GLY A 654 -0.37 -23.46 -20.75
C GLY A 654 -1.01 -24.34 -19.67
N SER A 655 -0.27 -25.29 -19.08
CA SER A 655 -0.78 -26.11 -17.98
C SER A 655 -0.78 -25.32 -16.65
N THR A 656 0.25 -24.52 -16.42
CA THR A 656 0.32 -23.58 -15.30
C THR A 656 0.69 -22.18 -15.79
N TRP A 657 0.25 -21.16 -15.04
CA TRP A 657 0.45 -19.76 -15.38
C TRP A 657 1.01 -19.00 -14.19
N VAL A 658 1.96 -18.13 -14.44
CA VAL A 658 2.60 -17.27 -13.44
C VAL A 658 2.39 -15.81 -13.85
N PRO A 659 1.67 -15.02 -13.06
CA PRO A 659 1.49 -13.60 -13.34
C PRO A 659 2.81 -12.85 -13.19
N GLN A 660 2.99 -11.83 -14.01
CA GLN A 660 4.24 -11.10 -14.14
C GLN A 660 4.12 -9.68 -13.57
N CYS A 661 5.18 -9.23 -12.94
CA CYS A 661 5.30 -7.86 -12.46
C CYS A 661 5.72 -6.93 -13.61
N GLY A 662 5.00 -5.84 -13.79
CA GLY A 662 5.31 -4.76 -14.68
C GLY A 662 5.39 -3.42 -13.93
N ASN A 663 5.75 -2.36 -14.66
CA ASN A 663 5.89 -1.02 -14.08
C ASN A 663 4.59 -0.47 -13.48
N TYR A 664 3.44 -0.93 -14.00
CA TYR A 664 2.11 -0.43 -13.62
C TYR A 664 1.24 -1.51 -12.94
N THR A 665 1.78 -2.68 -12.62
CA THR A 665 1.03 -3.69 -11.87
C THR A 665 0.97 -3.33 -10.39
N THR A 666 -0.16 -3.65 -9.76
CA THR A 666 -0.37 -3.55 -8.31
C THR A 666 -0.47 -4.95 -7.69
N ALA A 667 -0.29 -5.05 -6.39
CA ALA A 667 -0.51 -6.31 -5.68
C ALA A 667 -2.01 -6.56 -5.49
N GLY A 668 -2.46 -7.77 -5.78
CA GLY A 668 -3.86 -8.15 -5.57
C GLY A 668 -4.26 -8.08 -4.10
N SER A 669 -5.46 -7.60 -3.82
CA SER A 669 -6.00 -7.40 -2.48
C SER A 669 -6.53 -8.69 -1.85
N ASP A 670 -6.46 -8.80 -0.51
CA ASP A 670 -7.00 -9.93 0.28
C ASP A 670 -8.51 -9.76 0.54
N ASN A 671 -9.31 -9.70 -0.53
CA ASN A 671 -10.77 -9.59 -0.46
C ASN A 671 -11.49 -10.91 -0.78
N GLY A 672 -10.73 -11.97 -1.07
CA GLY A 672 -11.24 -13.30 -1.42
C GLY A 672 -11.62 -13.47 -2.90
N PHE A 673 -11.41 -12.47 -3.76
CA PHE A 673 -11.60 -12.56 -5.21
C PHE A 673 -10.32 -12.31 -6.00
N GLN A 674 -9.60 -11.21 -5.73
CA GLN A 674 -8.27 -11.01 -6.30
C GLN A 674 -7.29 -12.03 -5.70
N PRO A 675 -6.26 -12.46 -6.45
CA PRO A 675 -5.21 -13.32 -5.92
C PRO A 675 -4.27 -12.49 -5.06
N GLU A 676 -4.39 -12.63 -3.73
CA GLU A 676 -3.62 -11.86 -2.74
C GLU A 676 -2.13 -11.77 -3.07
N GLY A 677 -1.62 -10.54 -3.12
CA GLY A 677 -0.20 -10.24 -3.34
C GLY A 677 0.32 -10.54 -4.74
N GLN A 678 -0.49 -11.10 -5.65
CA GLN A 678 -0.05 -11.34 -7.03
C GLN A 678 -0.16 -10.07 -7.88
N PRO A 679 0.76 -9.89 -8.85
CA PRO A 679 0.70 -8.75 -9.77
C PRO A 679 -0.55 -8.78 -10.64
N LEU A 680 -1.18 -7.62 -10.76
CA LEU A 680 -2.37 -7.44 -11.60
C LEU A 680 -2.58 -5.96 -11.95
N TYR A 681 -3.48 -5.72 -12.90
CA TYR A 681 -3.98 -4.38 -13.24
C TYR A 681 -5.40 -4.25 -12.73
N ASP A 682 -5.67 -3.20 -11.96
CA ASP A 682 -7.00 -2.78 -11.55
C ASP A 682 -7.06 -1.24 -11.42
N GLY A 683 -8.17 -0.69 -10.96
CA GLY A 683 -8.35 0.76 -10.88
C GLY A 683 -8.44 1.42 -12.26
N THR A 684 -7.90 2.63 -12.38
CA THR A 684 -8.03 3.45 -13.61
C THR A 684 -6.68 3.99 -14.05
N GLN A 685 -6.33 3.71 -15.31
CA GLN A 685 -5.25 4.32 -16.08
C GLN A 685 -5.83 4.78 -17.42
N SER A 686 -6.23 6.05 -17.49
CA SER A 686 -6.96 6.60 -18.65
C SER A 686 -6.07 6.94 -19.83
N ASP A 687 -4.81 7.26 -19.60
CA ASP A 687 -3.84 7.57 -20.64
C ASP A 687 -3.06 6.30 -21.02
N TRP A 688 -2.68 6.19 -22.31
CA TRP A 688 -1.81 5.11 -22.74
C TRP A 688 -0.43 5.19 -22.08
N VAL A 689 -0.03 4.14 -21.39
CA VAL A 689 1.29 3.99 -20.77
C VAL A 689 2.06 2.84 -21.43
N LEU A 690 3.37 2.98 -21.52
CA LEU A 690 4.23 1.93 -22.01
C LEU A 690 4.61 1.00 -20.84
N GLU A 691 4.05 -0.21 -20.85
CA GLU A 691 4.41 -1.25 -19.89
C GLU A 691 5.68 -1.97 -20.35
N GLU A 692 6.57 -2.27 -19.41
CA GLU A 692 7.75 -3.10 -19.62
C GLU A 692 7.84 -4.16 -18.52
N ILE A 693 7.97 -5.42 -18.94
CA ILE A 693 8.05 -6.58 -18.04
C ILE A 693 9.36 -7.32 -18.32
N ASN A 694 10.17 -7.49 -17.30
CA ASN A 694 11.41 -8.26 -17.38
C ASN A 694 11.08 -9.77 -17.43
N LEU A 695 11.69 -10.49 -18.39
CA LEU A 695 11.55 -11.93 -18.57
C LEU A 695 12.84 -12.70 -18.27
N SER A 696 13.79 -12.09 -17.55
CA SER A 696 15.10 -12.72 -17.25
C SER A 696 14.98 -14.02 -16.47
N ASP A 697 13.92 -14.19 -15.66
CA ASP A 697 13.64 -15.43 -14.91
C ASP A 697 13.29 -16.62 -15.82
N TYR A 698 12.99 -16.36 -17.09
CA TYR A 698 12.61 -17.37 -18.09
C TYR A 698 13.71 -17.66 -19.12
N ILE A 699 14.91 -17.12 -18.92
CA ILE A 699 16.06 -17.40 -19.77
C ILE A 699 16.40 -18.89 -19.70
N GLY A 700 16.57 -19.51 -20.86
CA GLY A 700 16.76 -20.95 -21.01
C GLY A 700 15.48 -21.75 -21.25
N GLU A 701 14.31 -21.10 -21.20
CA GLU A 701 13.01 -21.74 -21.38
C GLU A 701 12.33 -21.33 -22.71
N THR A 702 11.27 -22.03 -23.06
CA THR A 702 10.32 -21.63 -24.11
C THR A 702 9.01 -21.25 -23.44
N ILE A 703 8.53 -20.04 -23.69
CA ILE A 703 7.39 -19.48 -22.98
C ILE A 703 6.17 -19.26 -23.87
N ILE A 704 4.98 -19.31 -23.27
CA ILE A 704 3.74 -18.80 -23.84
C ILE A 704 3.20 -17.72 -22.89
N ALA A 705 2.70 -16.61 -23.46
CA ALA A 705 2.11 -15.51 -22.70
C ALA A 705 0.61 -15.36 -22.95
N ARG A 706 -0.11 -14.82 -21.95
CA ARG A 706 -1.50 -14.43 -22.11
C ARG A 706 -1.87 -13.21 -21.27
N PHE A 707 -2.94 -12.53 -21.68
CA PHE A 707 -3.72 -11.66 -20.78
C PHE A 707 -4.95 -12.41 -20.32
N GLN A 708 -5.32 -12.27 -19.05
CA GLN A 708 -6.54 -12.82 -18.47
C GLN A 708 -7.31 -11.74 -17.70
N LEU A 709 -8.55 -11.43 -18.14
CA LEU A 709 -9.52 -10.68 -17.35
C LEU A 709 -10.29 -11.63 -16.42
N ARG A 710 -10.43 -11.22 -15.16
CA ARG A 710 -11.34 -11.82 -14.19
C ARG A 710 -12.24 -10.75 -13.60
N ALA A 711 -13.54 -10.92 -13.74
CA ALA A 711 -14.56 -10.04 -13.16
C ALA A 711 -15.45 -10.80 -12.19
N ASP A 712 -15.80 -10.16 -11.10
CA ASP A 712 -16.76 -10.68 -10.14
C ASP A 712 -18.23 -10.49 -10.61
N ASN A 713 -19.20 -10.56 -9.71
CA ASN A 713 -20.61 -10.48 -10.08
C ASN A 713 -21.26 -9.10 -9.80
N ALA A 714 -20.47 -8.05 -9.61
CA ALA A 714 -20.96 -6.76 -9.15
C ALA A 714 -20.81 -5.62 -10.16
N GLN A 715 -19.79 -4.78 -10.03
CA GLN A 715 -19.59 -3.63 -10.91
C GLN A 715 -18.95 -4.02 -12.24
N ARG A 716 -19.10 -3.16 -13.23
CA ARG A 716 -18.53 -3.32 -14.57
C ARG A 716 -17.92 -2.02 -15.01
N ARG A 717 -16.70 -2.10 -15.56
CA ARG A 717 -15.97 -0.96 -16.10
C ARG A 717 -15.67 -1.18 -17.58
N ASP A 718 -15.01 -0.19 -18.20
CA ASP A 718 -14.68 -0.22 -19.62
C ASP A 718 -13.69 -1.34 -19.99
N GLY A 719 -12.83 -1.77 -19.07
CA GLY A 719 -11.92 -2.90 -19.22
C GLY A 719 -10.49 -2.50 -19.54
N PHE A 720 -9.74 -3.45 -20.09
CA PHE A 720 -8.32 -3.33 -20.41
C PHE A 720 -8.10 -3.26 -21.91
N TYR A 721 -7.17 -2.41 -22.31
CA TYR A 721 -6.73 -2.25 -23.70
C TYR A 721 -5.22 -2.42 -23.76
N PHE A 722 -4.74 -3.12 -24.80
CA PHE A 722 -3.33 -3.15 -25.15
C PHE A 722 -3.09 -2.97 -26.64
N ASP A 723 -1.89 -2.44 -26.96
CA ASP A 723 -1.43 -2.18 -28.32
C ASP A 723 0.09 -2.36 -28.41
N ASP A 724 0.63 -2.57 -29.62
CA ASP A 724 2.08 -2.67 -29.91
C ASP A 724 2.81 -3.70 -29.04
N LEU A 725 2.21 -4.89 -28.80
CA LEU A 725 2.82 -5.96 -28.01
C LEU A 725 4.09 -6.47 -28.68
N THR A 726 5.24 -6.35 -28.01
CA THR A 726 6.54 -6.75 -28.54
C THR A 726 7.32 -7.58 -27.54
N PHE A 727 7.76 -8.78 -27.95
CA PHE A 727 8.75 -9.57 -27.21
C PHE A 727 10.13 -9.32 -27.79
N ASN A 728 11.04 -8.91 -26.92
CA ASN A 728 12.41 -8.62 -27.27
C ASN A 728 13.35 -9.60 -26.56
N ILE A 729 14.44 -9.99 -27.23
CA ILE A 729 15.48 -10.83 -26.64
C ILE A 729 16.84 -10.19 -26.83
N LEU A 730 17.73 -10.41 -25.87
CA LEU A 730 19.15 -10.16 -26.00
C LEU A 730 19.82 -11.46 -26.42
N GLU A 731 20.21 -11.53 -27.68
CA GLU A 731 20.95 -12.70 -28.17
C GLU A 731 22.42 -12.69 -27.71
N PRO A 732 23.04 -13.87 -27.53
CA PRO A 732 24.48 -13.95 -27.33
C PRO A 732 25.14 -13.32 -28.57
N GLY A 733 25.67 -12.11 -28.39
CA GLY A 733 26.31 -11.41 -29.50
C GLY A 733 27.38 -12.29 -30.13
N VAL A 734 27.20 -12.65 -31.38
CA VAL A 734 28.37 -12.94 -32.20
C VAL A 734 29.17 -11.65 -32.15
N LEU A 735 30.36 -11.67 -31.54
CA LEU A 735 31.26 -10.52 -31.43
C LEU A 735 31.59 -9.97 -32.84
N ALA A 736 30.61 -9.36 -33.46
CA ALA A 736 30.81 -8.40 -34.51
C ALA A 736 30.77 -7.02 -33.83
N VAL A 737 31.88 -6.60 -33.29
CA VAL A 737 32.10 -5.19 -33.01
C VAL A 737 31.74 -4.48 -34.31
N ASN A 738 30.65 -3.73 -34.32
CA ASN A 738 30.26 -2.92 -35.45
C ASN A 738 31.24 -1.78 -35.49
N GLU A 739 32.46 -2.01 -36.07
CA GLU A 739 33.52 -1.00 -36.20
C GLU A 739 32.98 0.24 -36.93
N LEU A 740 31.85 0.08 -37.63
CA LEU A 740 31.23 1.16 -38.39
C LEU A 740 30.54 2.18 -37.46
N GLU A 741 29.89 1.76 -36.38
CA GLU A 741 29.22 2.69 -35.45
C GLU A 741 30.18 3.64 -34.78
N ASN A 742 31.29 3.13 -34.33
CA ASN A 742 32.35 3.93 -33.69
C ASN A 742 33.15 4.80 -34.70
N SER A 743 32.92 4.58 -36.00
CA SER A 743 33.61 5.30 -37.08
C SER A 743 32.91 6.60 -37.47
N PHE A 744 31.69 6.86 -37.03
CA PHE A 744 30.95 8.05 -37.41
C PHE A 744 30.47 8.87 -36.20
N GLY A 745 30.70 10.15 -36.21
CA GLY A 745 30.04 11.13 -35.33
C GLY A 745 29.06 11.98 -36.15
N VAL A 746 27.82 12.17 -35.65
CA VAL A 746 26.79 12.94 -36.35
C VAL A 746 26.26 14.05 -35.46
N TYR A 747 26.50 15.32 -35.78
CA TYR A 747 26.08 16.46 -34.94
C TYR A 747 25.86 17.75 -35.73
N PRO A 748 25.12 18.78 -35.27
CA PRO A 748 24.22 18.71 -34.10
C PRO A 748 22.94 17.90 -34.41
N ASN A 749 22.44 17.19 -33.43
CA ASN A 749 21.16 16.56 -33.50
C ASN A 749 20.42 16.90 -32.21
N PRO A 750 19.38 17.72 -32.21
CA PRO A 750 18.63 18.27 -33.35
C PRO A 750 19.41 19.23 -34.27
N VAL A 751 19.08 19.17 -35.59
CA VAL A 751 19.73 19.98 -36.64
C VAL A 751 18.81 21.13 -37.10
N LYS A 752 19.39 22.32 -37.24
CA LYS A 752 18.71 23.50 -37.83
C LYS A 752 18.96 23.64 -39.33
N ASN A 753 20.20 23.85 -39.71
CA ASN A 753 20.53 24.12 -41.12
C ASN A 753 21.62 23.19 -41.65
N GLN A 754 22.55 22.75 -40.82
CA GLN A 754 23.70 21.95 -41.28
C GLN A 754 24.04 20.85 -40.32
N LEU A 755 24.09 19.62 -40.79
CA LEU A 755 24.49 18.43 -40.06
C LEU A 755 25.94 18.09 -40.45
N ASN A 756 26.77 17.77 -39.45
CA ASN A 756 28.13 17.33 -39.69
C ASN A 756 28.22 15.82 -39.51
N ILE A 757 28.87 15.14 -40.41
CA ILE A 757 29.33 13.76 -40.27
C ILE A 757 30.84 13.82 -40.06
N THR A 758 31.33 13.27 -38.99
CA THR A 758 32.75 13.13 -38.71
C THR A 758 33.15 11.67 -38.79
N THR A 759 34.14 11.36 -39.61
CA THR A 759 34.66 10.00 -39.81
C THR A 759 36.04 10.02 -40.38
N ALA A 760 36.79 8.95 -40.15
CA ALA A 760 38.09 8.70 -40.81
C ALA A 760 37.94 7.79 -42.05
N LEU A 761 36.79 7.27 -42.36
CA LEU A 761 36.55 6.38 -43.49
C LEU A 761 36.71 7.10 -44.81
N THR A 762 37.23 6.40 -45.80
CA THR A 762 37.58 6.94 -47.13
C THR A 762 36.62 6.51 -48.25
N ASP A 763 35.65 5.61 -47.95
CA ASP A 763 34.60 5.20 -48.89
C ASP A 763 33.36 4.79 -48.11
N TYR A 764 32.33 5.65 -48.14
CA TYR A 764 31.02 5.37 -47.50
C TYR A 764 29.90 6.10 -48.24
N ASN A 765 28.68 5.59 -48.11
CA ASN A 765 27.47 6.20 -48.67
C ASN A 765 26.61 6.74 -47.54
N VAL A 766 25.81 7.75 -47.86
CA VAL A 766 24.84 8.35 -46.96
C VAL A 766 23.47 8.34 -47.64
N ASP A 767 22.54 7.65 -47.07
CA ASP A 767 21.13 7.65 -47.49
C ASP A 767 20.26 8.32 -46.46
N LEU A 768 19.29 9.11 -46.91
CA LEU A 768 18.36 9.81 -46.04
C LEU A 768 16.92 9.37 -46.36
N TYR A 769 16.17 9.03 -45.32
CA TYR A 769 14.77 8.59 -45.40
C TYR A 769 13.85 9.44 -44.53
N THR A 770 12.58 9.52 -44.92
CA THR A 770 11.52 9.92 -43.98
C THR A 770 11.30 8.82 -42.97
N ILE A 771 10.60 9.13 -41.85
CA ILE A 771 10.20 8.13 -40.85
C ILE A 771 9.28 7.04 -41.44
N GLN A 772 8.60 7.29 -42.57
CA GLN A 772 7.79 6.30 -43.29
C GLN A 772 8.62 5.47 -44.30
N GLY A 773 9.96 5.54 -44.26
CA GLY A 773 10.83 4.79 -45.15
C GLY A 773 10.97 5.33 -46.59
N GLN A 774 10.40 6.50 -46.88
CA GLN A 774 10.58 7.10 -48.20
C GLN A 774 11.99 7.63 -48.36
N HIS A 775 12.72 7.13 -49.35
CA HIS A 775 14.05 7.61 -49.69
C HIS A 775 14.01 9.05 -50.19
N ILE A 776 14.82 9.94 -49.61
CA ILE A 776 14.85 11.38 -49.90
C ILE A 776 16.07 11.73 -50.70
N SER A 777 17.25 11.24 -50.32
CA SER A 777 18.52 11.60 -50.87
C SER A 777 19.58 10.52 -50.69
N GLU A 778 20.45 10.34 -51.66
CA GLU A 778 21.62 9.45 -51.61
C GLU A 778 22.88 10.28 -51.91
N ILE A 779 23.93 10.12 -51.12
CA ILE A 779 25.24 10.71 -51.38
C ILE A 779 26.28 9.58 -51.38
N LYS A 780 26.78 9.24 -52.54
CA LYS A 780 27.67 8.10 -52.77
C LYS A 780 29.15 8.44 -52.65
N SER A 781 29.96 7.44 -52.31
CA SER A 781 31.43 7.45 -52.33
C SER A 781 32.02 8.67 -51.62
N GLN A 782 31.64 8.89 -50.35
CA GLN A 782 32.18 9.97 -49.56
C GLN A 782 33.55 9.60 -48.98
N ASN A 783 34.37 10.61 -48.72
CA ASN A 783 35.68 10.46 -48.12
C ASN A 783 35.84 11.43 -46.96
N GLY A 784 36.11 10.92 -45.78
CA GLY A 784 36.26 11.69 -44.56
C GLY A 784 35.03 12.48 -44.14
N SER A 785 35.17 13.40 -43.24
CA SER A 785 34.07 14.17 -42.64
C SER A 785 33.32 15.03 -43.66
N GLN A 786 32.02 15.05 -43.61
CA GLN A 786 31.12 15.74 -44.55
C GLN A 786 30.14 16.68 -43.80
N LYS A 787 29.53 17.58 -44.60
CA LYS A 787 28.49 18.47 -44.13
C LYS A 787 27.27 18.34 -45.04
N ILE A 788 26.10 18.08 -44.44
CA ILE A 788 24.85 17.95 -45.16
C ILE A 788 23.98 19.19 -44.85
N ASP A 789 23.44 19.79 -45.91
CA ASP A 789 22.56 20.96 -45.80
C ASP A 789 21.13 20.50 -45.56
N TYR A 790 20.64 20.77 -44.34
CA TYR A 790 19.26 20.51 -43.91
C TYR A 790 18.36 21.74 -43.99
N SER A 791 18.85 22.89 -44.53
CA SER A 791 18.07 24.15 -44.56
C SER A 791 16.75 24.03 -45.36
N THR A 792 16.70 23.15 -46.35
CA THR A 792 15.52 22.93 -47.21
C THR A 792 14.56 21.85 -46.72
N PHE A 793 14.95 21.10 -45.69
CA PHE A 793 14.12 20.04 -45.17
C PHE A 793 13.05 20.58 -44.22
N ALA A 794 11.84 19.98 -44.25
CA ALA A 794 10.78 20.31 -43.32
C ALA A 794 11.16 19.88 -41.89
N ARG A 795 10.55 20.51 -40.86
CA ARG A 795 10.67 20.06 -39.49
C ARG A 795 10.11 18.66 -39.34
N GLY A 796 10.83 17.81 -38.66
CA GLY A 796 10.42 16.41 -38.50
C GLY A 796 11.59 15.49 -38.18
N ILE A 797 11.28 14.22 -38.11
CA ILE A 797 12.26 13.13 -37.89
C ILE A 797 12.62 12.51 -39.23
N TYR A 798 13.92 12.26 -39.38
CA TYR A 798 14.51 11.61 -40.54
C TYR A 798 15.42 10.48 -40.08
N ILE A 799 15.53 9.41 -40.89
CA ILE A 799 16.50 8.34 -40.70
C ILE A 799 17.62 8.51 -41.69
N MET A 800 18.84 8.63 -41.18
CA MET A 800 20.05 8.68 -42.00
C MET A 800 20.81 7.36 -41.90
N THR A 801 20.98 6.67 -42.98
CA THR A 801 21.77 5.44 -43.05
C THR A 801 23.14 5.72 -43.63
N LEU A 802 24.19 5.31 -42.94
CA LEU A 802 25.58 5.40 -43.33
C LEU A 802 26.05 3.97 -43.63
N SER A 803 26.60 3.73 -44.84
CA SER A 803 27.02 2.39 -45.21
C SER A 803 28.45 2.38 -45.81
N SER A 804 29.26 1.41 -45.41
CA SER A 804 30.61 1.17 -45.90
C SER A 804 30.93 -0.32 -45.86
N GLU A 805 31.59 -0.86 -46.91
CA GLU A 805 32.07 -2.24 -46.98
C GLU A 805 31.02 -3.32 -46.66
N GLY A 806 29.74 -3.07 -46.99
CA GLY A 806 28.64 -4.04 -46.79
C GLY A 806 27.99 -3.96 -45.42
N ALA A 807 28.51 -3.16 -44.50
CA ALA A 807 27.86 -2.84 -43.24
C ALA A 807 27.12 -1.50 -43.33
N SER A 808 26.08 -1.31 -42.52
CA SER A 808 25.36 -0.02 -42.43
C SER A 808 24.88 0.27 -41.01
N ILE A 809 24.83 1.57 -40.67
CA ILE A 809 24.26 2.10 -39.44
C ILE A 809 23.17 3.11 -39.79
N SER A 810 22.14 3.18 -38.96
CA SER A 810 21.06 4.16 -39.09
C SER A 810 21.03 5.10 -37.89
N VAL A 811 20.95 6.39 -38.17
CA VAL A 811 20.94 7.45 -37.17
C VAL A 811 19.67 8.27 -37.32
N LYS A 812 18.90 8.38 -36.23
CA LYS A 812 17.72 9.24 -36.16
C LYS A 812 18.16 10.70 -36.13
N ILE A 813 17.70 11.53 -37.07
CA ILE A 813 17.98 12.96 -37.17
C ILE A 813 16.71 13.76 -36.89
N ILE A 814 16.76 14.63 -35.92
CA ILE A 814 15.67 15.55 -35.58
C ILE A 814 15.92 16.89 -36.27
N LYS A 815 15.04 17.33 -37.17
CA LYS A 815 15.09 18.61 -37.85
C LYS A 815 14.18 19.62 -37.12
N GLU A 816 14.78 20.69 -36.57
CA GLU A 816 14.07 21.81 -35.93
C GLU A 816 13.54 22.87 -36.95
#